data_963b1b2997b9382f1cfaad4e37952354
#
_entry.id   963b1b2997b9382f1cfaad4e37952354
#
_cell.length_a   1.000
_cell.length_b   1.000
_cell.length_c   1.000
_cell.angle_alpha   90.00
_cell.angle_beta   90.00
_cell.angle_gamma   90.00
#
_symmetry.space_group_name_H-M   'P 1'
#
loop_
_entity.id
_entity.type
_entity.pdbx_description
1 polymer ?
#
loop_
_entity_poly.entity_id
_entity_poly.type
_entity_poly.pdbx_seq_one_letter_code
_entity_poly.pdbx_strand_id
1 'polypeptide(L)'
;MKTNRFSSLSVLMLLSPMTALAQSIPSPALAAAPAEPRATVTLSPFEVSEDKDQGYAASHSLAGGRINTELIKTPADVTVLTKEFLRDMGAVDYQDAIPYMTSAVPVPVATTDHGTTIQLRGMPAGNQTRNFFQLARAIDMYVVERLESMRGPNSLLFGAGSVGGVVNTMTKRALTGRQSGEATVRWDSEGSRYGAIDVNRPLGRDTAVRVNVFRQENRYWIPRKFDDRSGMHLAALHRPWAKGELRFEGEYGRSSTNYPPQFARDNNSNYTTGSRVTAPLTVAAPAPGLSRITTDTLVFNPAFGSSPINLLNFGRTSGASIAMSPEVHELNPNIPIVPRNYSIQPRNGTGDIRHFLFGGYLEQQWSKRLVSEFAVQYAHIYRNAKNTKWDGYFIDPNAVLPNGAPNPKVGLPYDERAWTWYDQDHGHFDVRAALAYDMGLSRWSQRFNLMVFHREQVTDFQTYAIGRSNNPVNPLINATVNVPLFRIYWNDPQPIIAIPANDNVYSWSRLTTTDQRVKNTFDSIQLATISSIWDDRLNIVAGIRTDDWRQKQRDGDGKDAAGRFTTTKWQQLSGVPTTSSGGFVFFPIRAVGLYVNYAETFNQATGGGNGLFGESFGPTTAFSSSGGLRFRLAGDRIVGSVGYYEVTEAGRLIQYQNGPINRTWVSLGKSELQINPETTTYRDSVDYTGSGVELDLTMNLGKNLRLRGNIAKPKTQQQNTVPGLRAYYAKYIDQWRAAAADPTNPNRTQINTDINALNTVLSNANEGRVLNNTPDYTGSVFGMYTFTSTFLRRLRLGGGVAWQGPRVIGNEVNRSYDYIKSKSYTLANLSAGYSLKLFDRNFDLQLNVSNLLNSDDPIYNGTTAIGTTTYRASLYYPDARKTQLMGTYRF
;
A
#
# COMPACT_ATOMS: atom_id res chain seq x y z
N MET A 1 -0.99 -33.96 -13.05
CA MET A 1 -0.82 -35.13 -12.17
C MET A 1 0.66 -35.38 -11.99
N LYS A 2 1.21 -34.96 -10.86
CA LYS A 2 2.37 -35.54 -10.18
C LYS A 2 2.37 -34.91 -8.79
N THR A 3 1.88 -35.67 -7.86
CA THR A 3 1.80 -35.37 -6.43
C THR A 3 3.20 -35.60 -5.84
N ASN A 4 3.84 -34.55 -5.39
CA ASN A 4 4.96 -34.71 -4.45
C ASN A 4 4.44 -34.35 -3.07
N ARG A 5 4.19 -35.39 -2.30
CA ARG A 5 4.01 -35.31 -0.85
C ARG A 5 5.35 -34.98 -0.21
N PHE A 6 5.48 -33.76 0.32
CA PHE A 6 6.52 -33.51 1.32
C PHE A 6 5.88 -33.63 2.71
N SER A 7 6.29 -34.64 3.39
CA SER A 7 5.99 -34.97 4.77
C SER A 7 6.39 -33.81 5.68
N SER A 8 5.48 -33.45 6.58
CA SER A 8 5.69 -32.56 7.70
C SER A 8 6.78 -33.10 8.63
N LEU A 9 7.95 -32.49 8.63
CA LEU A 9 8.99 -32.75 9.62
C LEU A 9 8.69 -31.86 10.84
N SER A 10 8.09 -32.45 11.86
CA SER A 10 7.96 -31.85 13.17
C SER A 10 9.32 -31.88 13.86
N VAL A 11 9.98 -30.71 13.90
CA VAL A 11 11.19 -30.54 14.72
C VAL A 11 10.76 -30.30 16.14
N LEU A 12 10.80 -31.35 16.92
CA LEU A 12 10.69 -31.32 18.39
C LEU A 12 12.05 -30.87 18.93
N MET A 13 12.18 -29.60 19.33
CA MET A 13 13.36 -29.14 20.08
C MET A 13 13.25 -29.64 21.53
N LEU A 14 14.04 -30.64 21.83
CA LEU A 14 14.38 -31.07 23.20
C LEU A 14 15.29 -30.00 23.83
N LEU A 15 14.75 -29.24 24.75
CA LEU A 15 15.52 -28.43 25.71
C LEU A 15 16.07 -29.34 26.80
N SER A 16 17.31 -29.75 26.65
CA SER A 16 18.09 -30.35 27.74
C SER A 16 18.76 -29.22 28.54
N PRO A 17 18.68 -29.19 29.86
CA PRO A 17 19.42 -28.22 30.68
C PRO A 17 20.89 -28.61 30.74
N MET A 18 21.76 -27.82 30.11
CA MET A 18 23.20 -27.86 30.34
C MET A 18 23.51 -27.15 31.68
N THR A 19 23.67 -27.91 32.75
CA THR A 19 24.33 -27.47 33.96
C THR A 19 25.81 -27.31 33.69
N ALA A 20 26.30 -26.07 33.57
CA ALA A 20 27.72 -25.77 33.47
C ALA A 20 28.33 -25.72 34.88
N LEU A 21 29.21 -26.66 35.18
CA LEU A 21 30.15 -26.62 36.30
C LEU A 21 31.15 -25.49 36.03
N ALA A 22 31.03 -24.39 36.79
CA ALA A 22 32.04 -23.35 36.86
C ALA A 22 33.14 -23.75 37.82
N GLN A 23 34.27 -24.20 37.34
CA GLN A 23 35.53 -24.24 38.11
C GLN A 23 36.18 -22.87 38.05
N SER A 24 36.36 -22.24 39.21
CA SER A 24 37.10 -21.00 39.42
C SER A 24 38.60 -21.27 39.41
N ILE A 25 39.30 -20.76 38.39
CA ILE A 25 40.76 -20.69 38.40
C ILE A 25 41.15 -19.24 38.81
N PRO A 26 42.03 -19.04 39.81
CA PRO A 26 42.42 -17.68 40.14
C PRO A 26 43.37 -17.12 39.08
N SER A 27 43.05 -15.95 38.57
CA SER A 27 43.82 -15.21 37.59
C SER A 27 44.97 -14.46 38.25
N PRO A 28 46.19 -14.55 37.75
CA PRO A 28 47.27 -13.65 38.19
C PRO A 28 47.06 -12.25 37.68
N ALA A 29 47.30 -11.26 38.57
CA ALA A 29 47.24 -9.86 38.23
C ALA A 29 48.33 -9.52 37.18
N LEU A 30 47.88 -9.25 35.91
CA LEU A 30 48.74 -8.70 34.90
C LEU A 30 48.72 -7.18 34.99
N ALA A 31 49.91 -6.58 35.04
CA ALA A 31 50.17 -5.17 34.98
C ALA A 31 49.48 -4.53 33.75
N ALA A 32 48.88 -3.36 33.96
CA ALA A 32 48.25 -2.60 32.90
C ALA A 32 49.23 -2.24 31.78
N ALA A 33 49.03 -2.86 30.61
CA ALA A 33 49.68 -2.43 29.38
C ALA A 33 49.14 -1.06 28.97
N PRO A 34 49.97 -0.16 28.33
CA PRO A 34 49.47 1.11 27.83
C PRO A 34 48.33 0.91 26.87
N ALA A 35 47.23 1.66 27.06
CA ALA A 35 46.08 1.66 26.18
C ALA A 35 46.53 2.00 24.76
N GLU A 36 46.48 1.05 23.85
CA GLU A 36 46.59 1.33 22.43
C GLU A 36 45.54 2.39 22.06
N PRO A 37 45.85 3.34 21.15
CA PRO A 37 44.89 4.32 20.72
C PRO A 37 43.70 3.61 20.13
N ARG A 38 42.50 3.78 20.70
CA ARG A 38 41.24 3.29 20.16
C ARG A 38 41.20 3.65 18.70
N ALA A 39 41.26 2.65 17.83
CA ALA A 39 41.06 2.86 16.40
C ALA A 39 39.79 3.67 16.23
N THR A 40 39.92 4.84 15.64
CA THR A 40 38.79 5.70 15.30
C THR A 40 37.94 4.89 14.33
N VAL A 41 36.81 4.37 14.78
CA VAL A 41 35.85 3.65 13.93
C VAL A 41 35.35 4.66 12.91
N THR A 42 35.89 4.60 11.70
CA THR A 42 35.38 5.39 10.58
C THR A 42 34.03 4.81 10.22
N LEU A 43 32.96 5.57 10.45
CA LEU A 43 31.61 5.14 10.14
C LEU A 43 31.47 4.89 8.64
N SER A 44 30.83 3.77 8.28
CA SER A 44 30.47 3.47 6.90
C SER A 44 29.69 4.61 6.25
N PRO A 45 30.07 5.03 5.03
CA PRO A 45 29.29 6.00 4.28
C PRO A 45 27.94 5.42 3.80
N PHE A 46 27.77 4.11 3.78
CA PHE A 46 26.57 3.42 3.30
C PHE A 46 25.62 2.98 4.41
N GLU A 47 25.93 3.33 5.67
CA GLU A 47 25.14 2.94 6.81
C GLU A 47 24.68 4.11 7.66
N VAL A 48 23.51 3.96 8.27
CA VAL A 48 23.04 4.82 9.36
C VAL A 48 22.89 3.98 10.60
N SER A 49 23.54 4.39 11.68
CA SER A 49 23.42 3.76 13.00
C SER A 49 22.35 4.45 13.84
N GLU A 50 21.44 3.67 14.45
CA GLU A 50 20.46 4.18 15.41
C GLU A 50 21.10 4.74 16.69
N ASP A 51 22.32 4.33 17.02
CA ASP A 51 23.03 4.79 18.21
C ASP A 51 23.24 6.33 18.25
N LYS A 52 23.06 6.98 17.09
CA LYS A 52 23.13 8.45 16.97
C LYS A 52 21.76 9.10 17.11
N ASP A 53 20.67 8.36 17.02
CA ASP A 53 19.33 8.91 17.18
C ASP A 53 19.07 9.24 18.65
N GLN A 54 18.40 10.37 18.90
CA GLN A 54 18.07 10.83 20.25
C GLN A 54 16.56 10.87 20.44
N GLY A 55 16.04 9.92 21.19
CA GLY A 55 14.60 9.84 21.41
C GLY A 55 13.81 9.72 20.09
N TYR A 56 13.00 10.73 19.78
CA TYR A 56 12.23 10.76 18.55
C TYR A 56 12.96 11.45 17.39
N ALA A 57 14.10 12.08 17.64
CA ALA A 57 14.87 12.79 16.64
C ALA A 57 15.93 11.88 16.00
N ALA A 58 15.80 11.66 14.70
CA ALA A 58 16.81 11.01 13.90
C ALA A 58 17.91 12.01 13.51
N SER A 59 19.17 11.57 13.58
CA SER A 59 20.32 12.43 13.30
C SER A 59 20.80 12.35 11.86
N HIS A 60 20.71 11.17 11.22
CA HIS A 60 21.30 10.88 9.92
C HIS A 60 20.33 10.12 9.01
N SER A 61 20.55 10.22 7.70
CA SER A 61 19.82 9.44 6.67
C SER A 61 20.73 9.20 5.45
N LEU A 62 20.40 8.19 4.65
CA LEU A 62 21.00 7.95 3.33
C LEU A 62 20.23 8.64 2.20
N ALA A 63 19.15 9.36 2.50
CA ALA A 63 18.26 9.95 1.52
C ALA A 63 18.91 11.06 0.63
N GLY A 64 20.08 11.56 1.00
CA GLY A 64 20.80 12.59 0.25
C GLY A 64 21.75 12.07 -0.83
N GLY A 65 21.52 10.90 -1.42
CA GLY A 65 22.40 10.35 -2.47
C GLY A 65 23.09 9.05 -2.08
N ARG A 66 22.48 8.31 -1.15
CA ARG A 66 22.96 7.03 -0.64
C ARG A 66 24.27 7.10 0.15
N ILE A 67 24.61 8.28 0.61
CA ILE A 67 25.74 8.51 1.51
C ILE A 67 25.19 9.02 2.85
N ASN A 68 25.70 8.46 3.95
CA ASN A 68 25.34 8.87 5.30
C ASN A 68 25.57 10.37 5.50
N THR A 69 24.48 11.11 5.73
CA THR A 69 24.49 12.56 5.87
C THR A 69 23.59 12.97 7.04
N GLU A 70 23.97 13.99 7.77
CA GLU A 70 23.10 14.58 8.78
C GLU A 70 21.78 15.00 8.15
N LEU A 71 20.66 14.61 8.76
CA LEU A 71 19.33 14.86 8.21
C LEU A 71 19.06 16.35 8.01
N ILE A 72 19.56 17.20 8.90
CA ILE A 72 19.39 18.66 8.80
C ILE A 72 20.17 19.27 7.62
N LYS A 73 21.25 18.64 7.16
CA LYS A 73 22.07 19.07 6.01
C LYS A 73 21.59 18.48 4.69
N THR A 74 20.57 17.58 4.71
CA THR A 74 20.03 16.93 3.53
C THR A 74 18.88 17.74 2.96
N PRO A 75 18.91 18.20 1.69
CA PRO A 75 17.81 19.00 1.13
C PRO A 75 16.52 18.20 0.88
N ALA A 76 16.60 16.88 0.74
CA ALA A 76 15.43 16.02 0.50
C ALA A 76 14.40 16.03 1.64
N ASP A 77 13.13 15.94 1.32
CA ASP A 77 12.01 15.94 2.29
C ASP A 77 11.82 14.55 2.90
N VAL A 78 12.41 14.34 4.06
CA VAL A 78 12.43 13.05 4.75
C VAL A 78 11.84 13.16 6.15
N THR A 79 10.94 12.25 6.47
CA THR A 79 10.44 12.02 7.83
C THR A 79 10.98 10.67 8.32
N VAL A 80 11.62 10.66 9.47
CA VAL A 80 12.13 9.43 10.09
C VAL A 80 11.33 9.13 11.36
N LEU A 81 10.82 7.92 11.46
CA LEU A 81 10.23 7.38 12.68
C LEU A 81 11.23 6.43 13.34
N THR A 82 11.78 6.84 14.47
CA THR A 82 12.78 6.07 15.22
C THR A 82 12.15 4.88 15.92
N LYS A 83 12.96 3.88 16.24
CA LYS A 83 12.54 2.71 17.04
C LYS A 83 11.86 3.11 18.35
N GLU A 84 12.43 4.13 19.04
CA GLU A 84 11.87 4.61 20.30
C GLU A 84 10.47 5.20 20.13
N PHE A 85 10.26 5.98 19.08
CA PHE A 85 8.95 6.50 18.74
C PHE A 85 7.94 5.39 18.43
N LEU A 86 8.31 4.43 17.56
CA LEU A 86 7.45 3.30 17.19
C LEU A 86 7.07 2.44 18.40
N ARG A 87 7.99 2.25 19.32
CA ARG A 87 7.74 1.53 20.57
C ARG A 87 6.81 2.31 21.51
N ASP A 88 7.05 3.60 21.73
CA ASP A 88 6.28 4.41 22.68
C ASP A 88 4.84 4.60 22.21
N MET A 89 4.60 4.69 20.90
CA MET A 89 3.24 4.72 20.33
C MET A 89 2.55 3.34 20.33
N GLY A 90 3.30 2.25 20.57
CA GLY A 90 2.76 0.89 20.56
C GLY A 90 2.41 0.37 19.19
N ALA A 91 3.16 0.78 18.15
CA ALA A 91 2.92 0.35 16.78
C ALA A 91 2.97 -1.18 16.66
N VAL A 92 1.93 -1.74 16.07
CA VAL A 92 1.75 -3.18 15.86
C VAL A 92 1.96 -3.52 14.40
N ASP A 93 1.42 -2.68 13.55
CA ASP A 93 1.45 -2.78 12.11
C ASP A 93 2.03 -1.50 11.50
N TYR A 94 2.49 -1.65 10.28
CA TYR A 94 2.96 -0.53 9.48
C TYR A 94 1.89 0.57 9.35
N GLN A 95 0.60 0.20 9.28
CA GLN A 95 -0.53 1.13 9.17
C GLN A 95 -0.63 2.08 10.36
N ASP A 96 -0.26 1.63 11.56
CA ASP A 96 -0.27 2.47 12.77
C ASP A 96 0.70 3.65 12.66
N ALA A 97 1.80 3.48 11.91
CA ALA A 97 2.83 4.49 11.74
C ALA A 97 2.46 5.58 10.70
N ILE A 98 1.59 5.26 9.73
CA ILE A 98 1.28 6.15 8.59
C ILE A 98 0.77 7.54 9.05
N PRO A 99 -0.18 7.67 9.99
CA PRO A 99 -0.69 8.98 10.40
C PRO A 99 0.37 9.91 10.99
N TYR A 100 1.49 9.35 11.45
CA TYR A 100 2.63 10.10 12.04
C TYR A 100 3.74 10.41 11.01
N MET A 101 3.58 10.00 9.76
CA MET A 101 4.38 10.43 8.64
C MET A 101 3.77 11.70 8.04
N THR A 102 4.61 12.71 7.80
CA THR A 102 4.14 14.00 7.27
C THR A 102 3.48 13.85 5.91
N SER A 103 2.31 14.46 5.73
CA SER A 103 1.51 14.42 4.48
C SER A 103 1.14 13.00 4.01
N ALA A 104 1.06 12.05 4.92
CA ALA A 104 0.74 10.66 4.62
C ALA A 104 -0.72 10.32 4.97
N VAL A 105 -1.36 9.58 4.09
CA VAL A 105 -2.74 9.11 4.27
C VAL A 105 -2.82 7.63 3.90
N PRO A 106 -3.35 6.77 4.76
CA PRO A 106 -3.65 5.40 4.38
C PRO A 106 -4.82 5.39 3.39
N VAL A 107 -4.66 4.64 2.30
CA VAL A 107 -5.74 4.41 1.34
C VAL A 107 -6.26 3.00 1.58
N PRO A 108 -7.53 2.85 1.95
CA PRO A 108 -8.15 1.54 2.08
C PRO A 108 -8.15 0.83 0.73
N VAL A 109 -7.64 -0.37 0.67
CA VAL A 109 -7.62 -1.18 -0.55
C VAL A 109 -8.73 -2.22 -0.48
N ALA A 110 -9.53 -2.29 -1.53
CA ALA A 110 -10.60 -3.29 -1.65
C ALA A 110 -10.10 -4.71 -1.97
N THR A 111 -8.80 -4.94 -1.92
CA THR A 111 -8.19 -6.19 -2.33
C THR A 111 -7.71 -7.02 -1.13
N THR A 112 -7.51 -8.28 -1.36
CA THR A 112 -7.01 -9.30 -0.43
C THR A 112 -5.54 -9.09 -0.04
N ASP A 113 -4.99 -7.93 -0.34
CA ASP A 113 -3.61 -7.60 -0.09
C ASP A 113 -3.42 -7.06 1.33
N HIS A 114 -2.42 -7.58 2.04
CA HIS A 114 -1.87 -6.98 3.24
C HIS A 114 -1.12 -5.66 2.95
N GLY A 115 -1.13 -5.22 1.68
CA GLY A 115 -0.51 -3.98 1.26
C GLY A 115 -1.41 -2.80 1.62
N THR A 116 -0.98 -1.97 2.56
CA THR A 116 -1.56 -0.63 2.71
C THR A 116 -0.99 0.23 1.61
N THR A 117 -1.85 0.68 0.72
CA THR A 117 -1.49 1.73 -0.21
C THR A 117 -1.47 3.05 0.55
N ILE A 118 -0.42 3.81 0.36
CA ILE A 118 -0.24 5.12 0.99
C ILE A 118 -0.35 6.20 -0.07
N GLN A 119 -0.97 7.30 0.27
CA GLN A 119 -0.78 8.56 -0.44
C GLN A 119 0.18 9.44 0.35
N LEU A 120 1.12 10.04 -0.37
CA LEU A 120 2.00 11.09 0.15
C LEU A 120 1.75 12.36 -0.67
N ARG A 121 1.53 13.50 -0.01
CA ARG A 121 1.23 14.77 -0.69
C ARG A 121 -0.05 14.72 -1.55
N GLY A 122 -1.02 13.86 -1.19
CA GLY A 122 -2.22 13.62 -1.99
C GLY A 122 -2.00 12.80 -3.27
N MET A 123 -0.78 12.38 -3.54
CA MET A 123 -0.40 11.58 -4.70
C MET A 123 -0.16 10.11 -4.29
N PRO A 124 -0.35 9.14 -5.20
CA PRO A 124 -0.01 7.75 -4.92
C PRO A 124 1.46 7.60 -4.53
N ALA A 125 1.74 6.89 -3.44
CA ALA A 125 3.09 6.50 -3.08
C ALA A 125 3.50 5.20 -3.79
N GLY A 126 4.81 5.01 -3.95
CA GLY A 126 5.38 3.80 -4.52
C GLY A 126 5.33 2.61 -3.58
N ASN A 127 5.81 1.47 -4.08
CA ASN A 127 6.00 0.29 -3.28
C ASN A 127 6.94 0.59 -2.10
N GLN A 128 6.76 -0.13 -1.02
CA GLN A 128 7.68 -0.07 0.11
C GLN A 128 9.05 -0.58 -0.30
N THR A 129 10.07 -0.08 0.38
CA THR A 129 11.44 -0.56 0.21
C THR A 129 12.00 -1.07 1.53
N ARG A 130 12.94 -2.01 1.42
CA ARG A 130 13.68 -2.57 2.54
C ARG A 130 15.17 -2.39 2.29
N ASN A 131 15.87 -1.72 3.17
CA ASN A 131 17.30 -1.43 3.03
C ASN A 131 17.64 -0.85 1.64
N PHE A 132 16.74 0.00 1.11
CA PHE A 132 16.80 0.63 -0.22
C PHE A 132 16.65 -0.33 -1.42
N PHE A 133 16.14 -1.52 -1.23
CA PHE A 133 15.65 -2.40 -2.29
C PHE A 133 14.12 -2.40 -2.31
N GLN A 134 13.51 -2.46 -3.47
CA GLN A 134 12.06 -2.52 -3.59
C GLN A 134 11.52 -3.85 -3.05
N LEU A 135 10.36 -3.80 -2.44
CA LEU A 135 9.65 -4.96 -1.92
C LEU A 135 8.17 -4.87 -2.27
N ALA A 136 7.62 -5.94 -2.83
CA ALA A 136 6.20 -6.00 -3.22
C ALA A 136 5.26 -6.36 -2.06
N ARG A 137 5.71 -6.21 -0.81
CA ARG A 137 4.96 -6.56 0.37
C ARG A 137 5.23 -5.59 1.52
N ALA A 138 4.22 -5.35 2.37
CA ALA A 138 4.43 -4.68 3.65
C ALA A 138 5.35 -5.50 4.56
N ILE A 139 6.26 -4.81 5.26
CA ILE A 139 7.22 -5.41 6.18
C ILE A 139 6.56 -5.55 7.55
N ASP A 140 6.76 -6.69 8.19
CA ASP A 140 6.28 -6.92 9.55
C ASP A 140 7.15 -6.14 10.57
N MET A 141 6.51 -5.50 11.55
CA MET A 141 7.18 -4.58 12.48
C MET A 141 8.25 -5.24 13.36
N TYR A 142 8.27 -6.57 13.49
CA TYR A 142 9.24 -7.27 14.35
C TYR A 142 10.70 -7.14 13.86
N VAL A 143 10.90 -6.90 12.54
CA VAL A 143 12.22 -6.68 11.94
C VAL A 143 12.60 -5.22 11.80
N VAL A 144 11.68 -4.30 12.06
CA VAL A 144 11.86 -2.88 11.79
C VAL A 144 12.75 -2.25 12.86
N GLU A 145 13.79 -1.54 12.41
CA GLU A 145 14.63 -0.69 13.23
C GLU A 145 14.17 0.78 13.14
N ARG A 146 13.88 1.26 11.92
CA ARG A 146 13.35 2.60 11.67
C ARG A 146 12.60 2.65 10.34
N LEU A 147 11.68 3.59 10.22
CA LEU A 147 10.96 3.91 8.99
C LEU A 147 11.38 5.28 8.48
N GLU A 148 11.66 5.39 7.18
CA GLU A 148 12.00 6.63 6.51
C GLU A 148 10.98 6.90 5.39
N SER A 149 10.14 7.91 5.57
CA SER A 149 9.22 8.39 4.54
C SER A 149 9.88 9.50 3.74
N MET A 150 10.17 9.24 2.48
CA MET A 150 10.74 10.19 1.54
C MET A 150 9.63 10.67 0.62
N ARG A 151 9.31 11.96 0.69
CA ARG A 151 8.19 12.58 -0.02
C ARG A 151 8.62 13.16 -1.35
N GLY A 152 7.77 12.97 -2.37
CA GLY A 152 8.05 13.40 -3.74
C GLY A 152 8.90 12.41 -4.53
N PRO A 153 9.18 12.70 -5.81
CA PRO A 153 10.04 11.92 -6.69
C PRO A 153 11.41 11.64 -6.08
N ASN A 154 11.93 10.42 -6.23
CA ASN A 154 13.23 10.05 -5.70
C ASN A 154 13.89 8.90 -6.50
N SER A 155 14.03 9.08 -7.81
CA SER A 155 14.65 8.06 -8.67
C SER A 155 16.13 7.89 -8.39
N LEU A 156 16.82 8.93 -7.92
CA LEU A 156 18.23 8.85 -7.60
C LEU A 156 18.53 7.69 -6.64
N LEU A 157 17.64 7.39 -5.69
CA LEU A 157 17.83 6.30 -4.74
C LEU A 157 17.21 4.97 -5.19
N PHE A 158 16.05 5.01 -5.86
CA PHE A 158 15.21 3.84 -6.06
C PHE A 158 14.98 3.47 -7.53
N GLY A 159 15.38 4.34 -8.47
CA GLY A 159 15.06 4.21 -9.89
C GLY A 159 13.58 4.51 -10.17
N ALA A 160 12.94 3.64 -10.95
CA ALA A 160 11.51 3.77 -11.22
C ALA A 160 10.72 3.84 -9.92
N GLY A 161 9.89 4.87 -9.79
CA GLY A 161 9.18 5.14 -8.55
C GLY A 161 7.91 5.95 -8.74
N SER A 162 7.21 6.20 -7.65
CA SER A 162 5.96 6.95 -7.64
C SER A 162 6.19 8.43 -7.35
N VAL A 163 5.33 9.25 -7.91
CA VAL A 163 5.32 10.71 -7.76
C VAL A 163 5.14 11.16 -6.31
N GLY A 164 4.37 10.44 -5.49
CA GLY A 164 4.14 10.79 -4.09
C GLY A 164 5.36 10.54 -3.20
N GLY A 165 6.22 9.59 -3.59
CA GLY A 165 7.40 9.21 -2.80
C GLY A 165 7.40 7.74 -2.41
N VAL A 166 8.22 7.39 -1.43
CA VAL A 166 8.45 6.02 -0.99
C VAL A 166 8.67 5.96 0.52
N VAL A 167 8.32 4.83 1.12
CA VAL A 167 8.68 4.54 2.51
C VAL A 167 9.70 3.42 2.54
N ASN A 168 10.89 3.74 3.06
CA ASN A 168 11.98 2.80 3.24
C ASN A 168 12.00 2.29 4.68
N THR A 169 12.10 0.97 4.83
CA THR A 169 12.25 0.30 6.11
C THR A 169 13.69 -0.15 6.28
N MET A 170 14.31 0.27 7.36
CA MET A 170 15.60 -0.26 7.76
C MET A 170 15.40 -1.40 8.77
N THR A 171 16.08 -2.51 8.54
CA THR A 171 15.92 -3.73 9.34
C THR A 171 16.96 -3.83 10.45
N LYS A 172 16.63 -4.60 11.48
CA LYS A 172 17.52 -4.93 12.60
C LYS A 172 18.77 -5.66 12.12
N ARG A 173 19.94 -5.22 12.57
CA ARG A 173 21.25 -5.78 12.22
C ARG A 173 21.91 -6.49 13.39
N ALA A 174 22.83 -7.41 13.10
CA ALA A 174 23.71 -7.97 14.12
C ALA A 174 24.79 -6.95 14.52
N LEU A 175 25.06 -6.83 15.83
CA LEU A 175 25.97 -5.85 16.42
C LEU A 175 27.06 -6.56 17.23
N THR A 176 28.34 -6.32 16.92
CA THR A 176 29.49 -6.93 17.60
C THR A 176 29.77 -6.30 18.97
N GLY A 177 29.43 -5.01 19.15
CA GLY A 177 29.71 -4.26 20.39
C GLY A 177 28.69 -4.46 21.52
N ARG A 178 27.60 -5.24 21.30
CA ARG A 178 26.49 -5.31 22.26
C ARG A 178 25.85 -6.69 22.29
N GLN A 179 25.78 -7.29 23.45
CA GLN A 179 24.88 -8.40 23.71
C GLN A 179 23.54 -7.85 24.19
N SER A 180 22.44 -8.30 23.60
CA SER A 180 21.09 -7.90 24.02
C SER A 180 20.07 -8.96 23.67
N GLY A 181 19.05 -9.09 24.51
CA GLY A 181 17.89 -9.92 24.28
C GLY A 181 16.63 -9.17 24.69
N GLU A 182 15.56 -9.40 23.93
CA GLU A 182 14.24 -8.86 24.23
C GLU A 182 13.19 -9.93 23.93
N ALA A 183 12.29 -10.17 24.88
CA ALA A 183 11.10 -11.00 24.70
C ALA A 183 9.87 -10.12 24.93
N THR A 184 8.95 -10.10 23.98
CA THR A 184 7.74 -9.27 24.02
C THR A 184 6.52 -10.16 23.90
N VAL A 185 5.53 -9.93 24.75
CA VAL A 185 4.19 -10.52 24.68
C VAL A 185 3.15 -9.42 24.70
N ARG A 186 2.03 -9.63 24.00
CA ARG A 186 0.96 -8.65 23.88
C ARG A 186 -0.40 -9.33 23.75
N TRP A 187 -1.40 -8.72 24.37
CA TRP A 187 -2.81 -9.07 24.25
C TRP A 187 -3.64 -7.82 24.06
N ASP A 188 -4.78 -7.95 23.40
CA ASP A 188 -5.71 -6.84 23.28
C ASP A 188 -7.17 -7.25 23.55
N SER A 189 -8.05 -6.24 23.62
CA SER A 189 -9.47 -6.40 23.91
C SER A 189 -10.26 -7.17 22.85
N GLU A 190 -9.71 -7.29 21.63
CA GLU A 190 -10.30 -8.04 20.52
C GLU A 190 -9.91 -9.53 20.55
N GLY A 191 -9.01 -9.92 21.47
CA GLY A 191 -8.50 -11.26 21.59
C GLY A 191 -7.27 -11.55 20.76
N SER A 192 -6.61 -10.52 20.23
CA SER A 192 -5.34 -10.69 19.53
C SER A 192 -4.23 -11.09 20.50
N ARG A 193 -3.26 -11.84 19.98
CA ARG A 193 -2.10 -12.32 20.72
C ARG A 193 -0.83 -12.11 19.89
N TYR A 194 0.23 -11.71 20.55
CA TYR A 194 1.54 -11.54 19.93
C TYR A 194 2.63 -12.03 20.87
N GLY A 195 3.62 -12.71 20.29
CA GLY A 195 4.85 -13.08 20.97
C GLY A 195 6.02 -12.87 20.03
N ALA A 196 7.10 -12.27 20.51
CA ALA A 196 8.34 -12.10 19.77
C ALA A 196 9.56 -12.24 20.65
N ILE A 197 10.65 -12.72 20.05
CA ILE A 197 11.98 -12.82 20.66
C ILE A 197 12.98 -12.17 19.69
N ASP A 198 13.84 -11.32 20.21
CA ASP A 198 14.95 -10.67 19.52
C ASP A 198 16.23 -10.87 20.34
N VAL A 199 17.20 -11.55 19.78
CA VAL A 199 18.48 -11.82 20.46
C VAL A 199 19.63 -11.44 19.56
N ASN A 200 20.46 -10.54 20.03
CA ASN A 200 21.73 -10.19 19.40
C ASN A 200 22.90 -10.77 20.21
N ARG A 201 23.72 -11.59 19.58
CA ARG A 201 24.85 -12.28 20.21
C ARG A 201 26.14 -12.02 19.45
N PRO A 202 27.10 -11.27 20.01
CA PRO A 202 28.49 -11.28 19.57
C PRO A 202 29.07 -12.68 19.74
N LEU A 203 29.72 -13.20 18.70
CA LEU A 203 30.48 -14.48 18.72
C LEU A 203 31.98 -14.24 18.84
N GLY A 204 32.39 -13.00 19.03
CA GLY A 204 33.76 -12.53 19.13
C GLY A 204 33.83 -11.02 18.88
N ARG A 205 35.00 -10.51 18.58
CA ARG A 205 35.21 -9.08 18.25
C ARG A 205 34.69 -8.72 16.88
N ASP A 206 34.76 -9.65 15.93
CA ASP A 206 34.54 -9.40 14.51
C ASP A 206 33.29 -10.12 13.96
N THR A 207 32.58 -10.88 14.79
CA THR A 207 31.41 -11.65 14.34
C THR A 207 30.25 -11.46 15.31
N ALA A 208 29.07 -11.29 14.76
CA ALA A 208 27.83 -11.28 15.54
C ALA A 208 26.70 -11.91 14.74
N VAL A 209 25.72 -12.45 15.47
CA VAL A 209 24.45 -12.94 14.91
C VAL A 209 23.27 -12.31 15.67
N ARG A 210 22.17 -12.08 14.99
CA ARG A 210 20.92 -11.64 15.58
C ARG A 210 19.77 -12.46 15.01
N VAL A 211 18.93 -12.95 15.90
CA VAL A 211 17.76 -13.76 15.55
C VAL A 211 16.52 -13.05 16.07
N ASN A 212 15.54 -12.89 15.20
CA ASN A 212 14.22 -12.38 15.52
C ASN A 212 13.18 -13.41 15.11
N VAL A 213 12.27 -13.75 16.01
CA VAL A 213 11.15 -14.67 15.72
C VAL A 213 9.89 -14.05 16.27
N PHE A 214 8.79 -14.18 15.55
CA PHE A 214 7.50 -13.73 16.05
C PHE A 214 6.35 -14.64 15.62
N ARG A 215 5.29 -14.60 16.40
CA ARG A 215 3.96 -15.09 16.06
C ARG A 215 2.93 -14.07 16.49
N GLN A 216 1.98 -13.80 15.62
CA GLN A 216 0.90 -12.85 15.83
C GLN A 216 -0.41 -13.47 15.36
N GLU A 217 -1.43 -13.38 16.21
CA GLU A 217 -2.79 -13.77 15.89
C GLU A 217 -3.66 -12.55 16.11
N ASN A 218 -3.94 -11.79 15.03
CA ASN A 218 -4.79 -10.62 15.11
C ASN A 218 -6.24 -10.99 14.99
N ARG A 219 -7.04 -10.41 15.88
CA ARG A 219 -8.50 -10.44 15.86
C ARG A 219 -8.99 -9.00 15.80
N TYR A 220 -10.18 -8.82 15.32
CA TYR A 220 -10.74 -7.50 15.05
C TYR A 220 -12.16 -7.41 15.59
N TRP A 221 -12.62 -6.20 15.84
CA TRP A 221 -13.99 -5.91 16.22
C TRP A 221 -15.05 -6.38 15.19
N ILE A 222 -14.64 -6.56 13.92
CA ILE A 222 -15.47 -7.22 12.91
C ILE A 222 -15.38 -8.74 13.14
N PRO A 223 -16.50 -9.41 13.38
CA PRO A 223 -16.51 -10.84 13.61
C PRO A 223 -15.80 -11.62 12.50
N ARG A 224 -14.96 -12.57 12.88
CA ARG A 224 -14.23 -13.47 11.98
C ARG A 224 -13.14 -12.83 11.10
N LYS A 225 -12.96 -11.53 11.16
CA LYS A 225 -11.79 -10.91 10.58
C LYS A 225 -10.58 -11.31 11.40
N PHE A 226 -9.59 -11.89 10.74
CA PHE A 226 -8.33 -12.30 11.37
C PHE A 226 -7.15 -12.05 10.43
N ASP A 227 -5.96 -11.99 11.04
CA ASP A 227 -4.70 -11.88 10.33
C ASP A 227 -3.61 -12.53 11.18
N ASP A 228 -3.31 -13.79 10.87
CA ASP A 228 -2.35 -14.60 11.59
C ASP A 228 -1.03 -14.60 10.85
N ARG A 229 0.03 -14.14 11.52
CA ARG A 229 1.37 -14.00 10.96
C ARG A 229 2.40 -14.71 11.81
N SER A 230 3.42 -15.22 11.15
CA SER A 230 4.61 -15.73 11.81
C SER A 230 5.82 -15.53 10.93
N GLY A 231 6.98 -15.32 11.54
CA GLY A 231 8.20 -15.15 10.78
C GLY A 231 9.45 -15.31 11.63
N MET A 232 10.53 -15.54 10.92
CA MET A 232 11.88 -15.63 11.47
C MET A 232 12.81 -14.79 10.61
N HIS A 233 13.61 -13.97 11.25
CA HIS A 233 14.65 -13.15 10.63
C HIS A 233 16.00 -13.47 11.30
N LEU A 234 16.99 -13.72 10.48
CA LEU A 234 18.37 -13.93 10.87
C LEU A 234 19.23 -12.83 10.25
N ALA A 235 20.03 -12.17 11.05
CA ALA A 235 21.08 -11.26 10.57
C ALA A 235 22.44 -11.74 11.10
N ALA A 236 23.47 -11.64 10.26
CA ALA A 236 24.84 -11.95 10.62
C ALA A 236 25.77 -10.84 10.14
N LEU A 237 26.80 -10.56 10.93
CA LEU A 237 27.86 -9.64 10.61
C LEU A 237 29.20 -10.35 10.87
N HIS A 238 30.11 -10.26 9.92
CA HIS A 238 31.48 -10.79 10.06
C HIS A 238 32.48 -9.83 9.44
N ARG A 239 33.57 -9.55 10.15
CA ARG A 239 34.70 -8.75 9.66
C ARG A 239 35.88 -9.68 9.39
N PRO A 240 36.01 -10.22 8.18
CA PRO A 240 37.05 -11.19 7.83
C PRO A 240 38.46 -10.56 7.85
N TRP A 241 38.56 -9.25 7.73
CA TRP A 241 39.77 -8.44 7.85
C TRP A 241 39.48 -7.04 8.36
N ALA A 242 40.50 -6.31 8.77
CA ALA A 242 40.35 -5.02 9.47
C ALA A 242 39.57 -3.92 8.72
N LYS A 243 39.43 -4.03 7.41
CA LYS A 243 38.76 -3.02 6.57
C LYS A 243 37.59 -3.60 5.74
N GLY A 244 37.22 -4.84 6.02
CA GLY A 244 36.13 -5.50 5.31
C GLY A 244 35.03 -5.89 6.28
N GLU A 245 33.77 -5.71 5.84
CA GLU A 245 32.58 -6.12 6.57
C GLU A 245 31.62 -6.88 5.65
N LEU A 246 31.27 -8.09 6.06
CA LEU A 246 30.25 -8.92 5.43
C LEU A 246 29.02 -8.93 6.31
N ARG A 247 27.88 -8.64 5.71
CA ARG A 247 26.57 -8.71 6.36
C ARG A 247 25.65 -9.62 5.56
N PHE A 248 24.90 -10.43 6.26
CA PHE A 248 23.86 -11.28 5.70
C PHE A 248 22.57 -11.09 6.46
N GLU A 249 21.47 -11.15 5.76
CA GLU A 249 20.14 -11.23 6.35
C GLU A 249 19.31 -12.27 5.59
N GLY A 250 18.46 -12.98 6.31
CA GLY A 250 17.50 -13.92 5.78
C GLY A 250 16.19 -13.78 6.52
N GLU A 251 15.08 -13.84 5.81
CA GLU A 251 13.75 -13.82 6.41
C GLU A 251 12.86 -14.86 5.73
N TYR A 252 12.13 -15.58 6.54
CA TYR A 252 11.02 -16.41 6.11
C TYR A 252 9.79 -16.03 6.92
N GLY A 253 8.67 -15.83 6.24
CA GLY A 253 7.43 -15.54 6.91
C GLY A 253 6.21 -16.12 6.20
N ARG A 254 5.16 -16.28 6.99
CA ARG A 254 3.85 -16.72 6.53
C ARG A 254 2.79 -15.84 7.17
N SER A 255 1.80 -15.47 6.38
CA SER A 255 0.54 -14.92 6.88
C SER A 255 -0.66 -15.64 6.31
N SER A 256 -1.71 -15.75 7.13
CA SER A 256 -3.02 -16.24 6.74
C SER A 256 -4.05 -15.23 7.20
N THR A 257 -4.89 -14.80 6.30
CA THR A 257 -5.82 -13.70 6.60
C THR A 257 -7.19 -13.96 6.00
N ASN A 258 -8.18 -13.44 6.68
CA ASN A 258 -9.51 -13.25 6.14
C ASN A 258 -9.75 -11.73 6.04
N TYR A 259 -9.31 -11.12 4.93
CA TYR A 259 -9.36 -9.66 4.77
C TYR A 259 -10.56 -9.27 3.90
N PRO A 260 -11.67 -8.85 4.50
CA PRO A 260 -12.82 -8.37 3.75
C PRO A 260 -12.57 -6.95 3.22
N PRO A 261 -12.81 -6.68 1.95
CA PRO A 261 -13.00 -5.30 1.51
C PRO A 261 -14.20 -4.70 2.23
N GLN A 262 -14.05 -3.51 2.78
CA GLN A 262 -15.05 -2.87 3.64
C GLN A 262 -15.83 -1.77 2.91
N PHE A 263 -16.23 -2.00 1.66
CA PHE A 263 -16.98 -0.98 0.93
C PHE A 263 -18.43 -1.42 0.77
N ALA A 264 -19.33 -0.61 1.34
CA ALA A 264 -20.74 -0.72 1.05
C ALA A 264 -21.07 0.05 -0.23
N ARG A 265 -21.80 -0.57 -1.13
CA ARG A 265 -22.36 0.07 -2.33
C ARG A 265 -23.85 -0.19 -2.36
N ASP A 266 -24.66 0.87 -2.38
CA ASP A 266 -26.09 0.73 -2.42
C ASP A 266 -26.60 0.36 -3.82
N ASN A 267 -27.31 -0.76 -3.92
CA ASN A 267 -28.00 -1.21 -5.11
C ASN A 267 -29.51 -1.41 -4.87
N ASN A 268 -30.02 -0.99 -3.71
CA ASN A 268 -31.41 -1.25 -3.29
C ASN A 268 -32.28 0.00 -3.20
N SER A 269 -31.75 1.15 -3.53
CA SER A 269 -32.41 2.45 -3.28
C SER A 269 -33.72 2.68 -4.04
N ASN A 270 -33.99 1.90 -5.06
CA ASN A 270 -35.27 1.93 -5.78
C ASN A 270 -36.29 0.90 -5.31
N TYR A 271 -35.94 0.06 -4.34
CA TYR A 271 -36.86 -0.94 -3.87
C TYR A 271 -38.04 -0.27 -3.13
N THR A 272 -39.24 -0.55 -3.58
CA THR A 272 -40.49 -0.18 -2.88
C THR A 272 -41.10 -1.45 -2.28
N THR A 273 -41.68 -1.34 -1.10
CA THR A 273 -42.30 -2.47 -0.40
C THR A 273 -43.44 -3.13 -1.18
N GLY A 274 -43.96 -2.46 -2.23
CA GLY A 274 -44.98 -3.01 -3.16
C GLY A 274 -44.40 -3.89 -4.27
N SER A 275 -43.11 -3.81 -4.55
CA SER A 275 -42.46 -4.55 -5.64
C SER A 275 -42.00 -5.93 -5.17
N ARG A 276 -42.90 -6.80 -4.78
CA ARG A 276 -42.60 -8.15 -4.31
C ARG A 276 -42.81 -9.18 -5.42
N VAL A 277 -41.92 -10.18 -5.41
CA VAL A 277 -41.96 -11.33 -6.35
C VAL A 277 -42.64 -12.50 -5.67
N THR A 278 -43.77 -12.93 -6.19
CA THR A 278 -44.57 -14.06 -5.66
C THR A 278 -44.42 -15.33 -6.51
N ALA A 279 -43.76 -15.25 -7.65
CA ALA A 279 -43.47 -16.38 -8.54
C ALA A 279 -42.18 -16.07 -9.35
N PRO A 280 -41.52 -17.05 -9.98
CA PRO A 280 -40.39 -16.78 -10.87
C PRO A 280 -40.76 -15.80 -11.97
N LEU A 281 -39.83 -14.86 -12.26
CA LEU A 281 -40.03 -13.83 -13.26
C LEU A 281 -39.90 -14.44 -14.68
N THR A 282 -40.95 -14.34 -15.48
CA THR A 282 -40.97 -14.85 -16.86
C THR A 282 -40.60 -13.79 -17.89
N VAL A 283 -40.63 -12.52 -17.53
CA VAL A 283 -40.36 -11.38 -18.41
C VAL A 283 -38.95 -10.88 -18.25
N ALA A 284 -38.36 -10.35 -19.33
CA ALA A 284 -37.02 -9.83 -19.36
C ALA A 284 -36.87 -8.50 -18.59
N ALA A 285 -37.94 -7.70 -18.53
CA ALA A 285 -38.01 -6.40 -17.84
C ALA A 285 -39.09 -6.48 -16.73
N PRO A 286 -38.75 -6.87 -15.53
CA PRO A 286 -39.67 -6.87 -14.39
C PRO A 286 -40.07 -5.43 -14.01
N ALA A 287 -41.01 -5.31 -13.06
CA ALA A 287 -41.47 -4.03 -12.54
C ALA A 287 -40.30 -3.08 -12.16
N PRO A 288 -40.50 -1.75 -12.20
CA PRO A 288 -39.45 -0.79 -11.81
C PRO A 288 -38.85 -1.13 -10.42
N GLY A 289 -37.55 -1.05 -10.32
CA GLY A 289 -36.84 -1.38 -9.08
C GLY A 289 -36.54 -2.89 -8.91
N LEU A 290 -36.92 -3.72 -9.86
CA LEU A 290 -36.61 -5.16 -9.87
C LEU A 290 -35.77 -5.54 -11.11
N SER A 291 -34.95 -6.54 -10.96
CA SER A 291 -34.29 -7.26 -12.06
C SER A 291 -34.47 -8.77 -11.85
N ARG A 292 -34.41 -9.53 -12.95
CA ARG A 292 -34.40 -10.99 -12.87
C ARG A 292 -33.00 -11.51 -12.51
N ILE A 293 -32.92 -12.46 -11.61
CA ILE A 293 -31.72 -13.23 -11.33
C ILE A 293 -31.46 -14.15 -12.52
N THR A 294 -30.39 -13.89 -13.28
CA THR A 294 -30.02 -14.62 -14.50
C THR A 294 -28.91 -15.65 -14.30
N THR A 295 -28.37 -15.71 -13.09
CA THR A 295 -27.32 -16.66 -12.72
C THR A 295 -27.75 -17.47 -11.50
N ASP A 296 -27.09 -18.61 -11.27
CA ASP A 296 -27.32 -19.38 -10.06
C ASP A 296 -27.02 -18.51 -8.84
N THR A 297 -28.05 -18.27 -8.03
CA THR A 297 -27.91 -17.53 -6.76
C THR A 297 -28.33 -18.44 -5.62
N LEU A 298 -27.35 -18.89 -4.87
CA LEU A 298 -27.51 -19.92 -3.84
C LEU A 298 -27.64 -19.25 -2.46
N VAL A 299 -28.64 -19.67 -1.71
CA VAL A 299 -28.86 -19.23 -0.33
C VAL A 299 -28.55 -20.38 0.61
N PHE A 300 -27.51 -20.21 1.42
CA PHE A 300 -27.10 -21.14 2.47
C PHE A 300 -27.56 -20.60 3.83
N ASN A 301 -28.74 -20.97 4.26
CA ASN A 301 -29.23 -20.55 5.55
C ASN A 301 -29.97 -21.72 6.22
N PRO A 302 -29.72 -22.02 7.49
CA PRO A 302 -30.41 -23.05 8.24
C PRO A 302 -31.93 -22.93 8.23
N ALA A 303 -32.47 -21.72 8.09
CA ALA A 303 -33.92 -21.51 7.95
C ALA A 303 -34.49 -22.10 6.65
N PHE A 304 -33.67 -22.41 5.67
CA PHE A 304 -34.03 -22.99 4.38
C PHE A 304 -33.68 -24.48 4.29
N GLY A 305 -33.16 -25.09 5.34
CA GLY A 305 -32.73 -26.48 5.38
C GLY A 305 -31.23 -26.68 5.19
N SER A 306 -30.80 -27.93 5.03
CA SER A 306 -29.39 -28.33 4.90
C SER A 306 -28.78 -28.10 3.51
N SER A 307 -29.62 -27.99 2.48
CA SER A 307 -29.19 -27.74 1.09
C SER A 307 -29.45 -26.32 0.67
N PRO A 308 -28.56 -25.72 -0.16
CA PRO A 308 -28.76 -24.35 -0.64
C PRO A 308 -30.00 -24.29 -1.54
N ILE A 309 -30.74 -23.19 -1.43
CA ILE A 309 -31.85 -22.87 -2.33
C ILE A 309 -31.30 -22.00 -3.46
N ASN A 310 -31.62 -22.35 -4.71
CA ASN A 310 -31.24 -21.58 -5.89
C ASN A 310 -32.39 -20.65 -6.31
N LEU A 311 -32.11 -19.35 -6.32
CA LEU A 311 -33.05 -18.27 -6.66
C LEU A 311 -33.01 -17.88 -8.15
N LEU A 312 -32.47 -18.72 -9.04
CA LEU A 312 -32.49 -18.45 -10.48
C LEU A 312 -33.93 -18.15 -10.97
N ASN A 313 -34.07 -17.10 -11.78
CA ASN A 313 -35.34 -16.56 -12.28
C ASN A 313 -36.25 -15.86 -11.28
N PHE A 314 -35.86 -15.74 -10.02
CA PHE A 314 -36.54 -14.86 -9.07
C PHE A 314 -36.08 -13.41 -9.15
N GLY A 315 -36.65 -12.54 -8.33
CA GLY A 315 -36.37 -11.12 -8.33
C GLY A 315 -35.15 -10.76 -7.50
N ARG A 316 -34.46 -9.76 -7.98
CA ARG A 316 -33.41 -9.00 -7.25
C ARG A 316 -33.73 -7.55 -7.37
N THR A 317 -33.51 -6.73 -6.33
CA THR A 317 -33.61 -5.28 -6.46
C THR A 317 -32.58 -4.79 -7.47
N SER A 318 -33.01 -3.88 -8.35
CA SER A 318 -32.08 -3.26 -9.30
C SER A 318 -31.57 -1.97 -8.76
N GLY A 319 -30.26 -1.75 -8.84
CA GLY A 319 -29.68 -0.45 -8.53
C GLY A 319 -29.95 0.53 -9.65
N ALA A 320 -30.91 1.39 -9.54
CA ALA A 320 -31.01 2.63 -10.32
C ALA A 320 -32.01 3.61 -9.69
N SER A 321 -31.67 4.87 -9.67
CA SER A 321 -32.45 6.07 -9.33
C SER A 321 -33.15 6.09 -7.95
N ILE A 322 -32.57 6.78 -7.03
CA ILE A 322 -33.04 6.97 -5.67
C ILE A 322 -33.66 8.36 -5.53
N ALA A 323 -34.76 8.43 -4.76
CA ALA A 323 -35.16 9.67 -4.08
C ALA A 323 -34.31 9.84 -2.82
N MET A 324 -33.10 10.33 -2.97
CA MET A 324 -32.23 10.72 -1.83
C MET A 324 -32.35 12.20 -1.59
N SER A 325 -32.04 12.65 -0.37
CA SER A 325 -31.91 14.06 -0.08
C SER A 325 -30.71 14.64 -0.85
N PRO A 326 -30.92 15.54 -1.80
CA PRO A 326 -29.82 16.17 -2.54
C PRO A 326 -28.88 16.98 -1.65
N GLU A 327 -29.38 17.42 -0.49
CA GLU A 327 -28.64 18.29 0.41
C GLU A 327 -27.58 17.57 1.23
N VAL A 328 -27.78 16.28 1.48
CA VAL A 328 -26.89 15.49 2.36
C VAL A 328 -25.96 14.59 1.60
N HIS A 329 -26.24 14.29 0.33
CA HIS A 329 -25.49 13.34 -0.49
C HIS A 329 -25.21 12.00 0.20
N GLU A 330 -26.14 11.57 1.08
CA GLU A 330 -26.03 10.33 1.84
C GLU A 330 -27.01 9.29 1.30
N LEU A 331 -26.72 8.02 1.53
CA LEU A 331 -27.62 6.92 1.20
C LEU A 331 -28.98 7.13 1.87
N ASN A 332 -30.04 6.68 1.20
CA ASN A 332 -31.42 6.84 1.68
C ASN A 332 -31.54 6.41 3.15
N PRO A 333 -31.95 7.31 4.08
CA PRO A 333 -32.04 7.00 5.51
C PRO A 333 -33.04 5.89 5.85
N ASN A 334 -33.98 5.58 4.93
CA ASN A 334 -34.94 4.50 5.09
C ASN A 334 -34.40 3.12 4.71
N ILE A 335 -33.16 3.05 4.20
CA ILE A 335 -32.50 1.80 3.86
C ILE A 335 -31.48 1.49 4.94
N PRO A 336 -31.46 0.27 5.47
CA PRO A 336 -30.51 -0.11 6.49
C PRO A 336 -29.06 0.11 6.02
N ILE A 337 -28.30 0.90 6.76
CA ILE A 337 -26.85 1.03 6.56
C ILE A 337 -26.22 -0.30 6.99
N VAL A 338 -25.22 -0.74 6.25
CA VAL A 338 -24.44 -1.94 6.61
C VAL A 338 -24.01 -1.84 8.09
N PRO A 339 -24.34 -2.81 8.92
CA PRO A 339 -23.93 -2.80 10.31
C PRO A 339 -22.41 -2.67 10.42
N ARG A 340 -21.95 -1.82 11.32
CA ARG A 340 -20.53 -1.55 11.53
C ARG A 340 -19.69 -2.83 11.67
N ASN A 341 -20.24 -3.82 12.37
CA ASN A 341 -19.60 -5.11 12.65
C ASN A 341 -19.91 -6.20 11.62
N TYR A 342 -20.54 -5.86 10.49
CA TYR A 342 -20.83 -6.85 9.45
C TYR A 342 -19.56 -7.26 8.71
N SER A 343 -19.33 -8.56 8.64
CA SER A 343 -18.24 -9.10 7.84
C SER A 343 -18.78 -9.63 6.52
N ILE A 344 -18.27 -9.10 5.45
CA ILE A 344 -18.67 -9.46 4.10
C ILE A 344 -17.95 -10.70 3.55
N GLN A 345 -16.95 -11.22 4.26
CA GLN A 345 -16.28 -12.44 3.85
C GLN A 345 -16.91 -13.68 4.53
N PRO A 346 -17.08 -14.79 3.83
CA PRO A 346 -17.46 -16.03 4.45
C PRO A 346 -16.36 -16.50 5.41
N ARG A 347 -16.73 -17.30 6.40
CA ARG A 347 -15.84 -17.73 7.47
C ARG A 347 -14.58 -18.46 6.98
N ASN A 348 -14.64 -19.06 5.83
CA ASN A 348 -13.58 -19.87 5.20
C ASN A 348 -12.91 -19.18 4.01
N GLY A 349 -13.24 -17.92 3.73
CA GLY A 349 -12.47 -17.12 2.78
C GLY A 349 -11.10 -16.79 3.38
N THR A 350 -10.01 -17.22 2.75
CA THR A 350 -8.66 -17.03 3.26
C THR A 350 -7.70 -16.59 2.17
N GLY A 351 -6.69 -15.81 2.56
CA GLY A 351 -5.54 -15.52 1.77
C GLY A 351 -4.28 -15.95 2.51
N ASP A 352 -3.50 -16.84 1.91
CA ASP A 352 -2.21 -17.27 2.42
C ASP A 352 -1.09 -16.59 1.65
N ILE A 353 -0.15 -15.98 2.37
CA ILE A 353 1.08 -15.40 1.81
C ILE A 353 2.26 -16.07 2.47
N ARG A 354 3.22 -16.47 1.66
CA ARG A 354 4.54 -16.95 2.11
C ARG A 354 5.59 -16.09 1.44
N HIS A 355 6.60 -15.73 2.19
CA HIS A 355 7.72 -14.99 1.62
C HIS A 355 9.04 -15.54 2.14
N PHE A 356 10.01 -15.48 1.28
CA PHE A 356 11.41 -15.71 1.57
C PHE A 356 12.20 -14.51 1.07
N LEU A 357 13.15 -14.07 1.88
CA LEU A 357 14.01 -12.94 1.56
C LEU A 357 15.44 -13.27 2.00
N PHE A 358 16.39 -12.93 1.16
CA PHE A 358 17.82 -13.04 1.44
C PHE A 358 18.49 -11.72 1.02
N GLY A 359 19.41 -11.21 1.85
CA GLY A 359 20.25 -10.06 1.56
C GLY A 359 21.70 -10.34 1.94
N GLY A 360 22.63 -9.99 1.07
CA GLY A 360 24.07 -10.06 1.31
C GLY A 360 24.73 -8.73 0.98
N TYR A 361 25.64 -8.27 1.82
CA TYR A 361 26.34 -7.00 1.67
C TYR A 361 27.82 -7.21 1.97
N LEU A 362 28.69 -6.75 1.11
CA LEU A 362 30.14 -6.67 1.31
C LEU A 362 30.55 -5.20 1.26
N GLU A 363 31.08 -4.70 2.34
CA GLU A 363 31.68 -3.39 2.39
C GLU A 363 33.19 -3.51 2.54
N GLN A 364 33.95 -2.74 1.72
CA GLN A 364 35.40 -2.71 1.74
C GLN A 364 35.90 -1.29 1.83
N GLN A 365 36.63 -0.97 2.88
CA GLN A 365 37.37 0.27 3.01
C GLN A 365 38.79 0.11 2.39
N TRP A 366 39.01 0.70 1.23
CA TRP A 366 40.30 0.67 0.54
C TRP A 366 41.30 1.66 1.15
N SER A 367 40.79 2.83 1.53
CA SER A 367 41.57 3.86 2.19
C SER A 367 40.67 4.63 3.18
N LYS A 368 41.20 5.64 3.89
CA LYS A 368 40.38 6.53 4.72
C LYS A 368 39.34 7.33 3.93
N ARG A 369 39.51 7.41 2.59
CA ARG A 369 38.67 8.22 1.69
C ARG A 369 37.87 7.40 0.69
N LEU A 370 38.19 6.13 0.50
CA LEU A 370 37.58 5.30 -0.54
C LEU A 370 36.99 4.04 0.07
N VAL A 371 35.67 3.89 -0.08
CA VAL A 371 34.88 2.74 0.39
C VAL A 371 34.01 2.22 -0.73
N SER A 372 33.92 0.91 -0.88
CA SER A 372 32.98 0.27 -1.82
C SER A 372 31.97 -0.59 -1.09
N GLU A 373 30.76 -0.69 -1.64
CA GLU A 373 29.72 -1.63 -1.23
C GLU A 373 29.34 -2.50 -2.43
N PHE A 374 29.26 -3.81 -2.21
CA PHE A 374 28.56 -4.73 -3.10
C PHE A 374 27.39 -5.34 -2.33
N ALA A 375 26.19 -5.31 -2.91
CA ALA A 375 25.00 -5.82 -2.25
C ALA A 375 24.13 -6.63 -3.21
N VAL A 376 23.55 -7.71 -2.71
CA VAL A 376 22.61 -8.57 -3.43
C VAL A 376 21.37 -8.77 -2.57
N GLN A 377 20.20 -8.75 -3.21
CA GLN A 377 18.95 -9.13 -2.57
C GLN A 377 18.14 -10.06 -3.47
N TYR A 378 17.60 -11.09 -2.87
CA TYR A 378 16.60 -11.95 -3.48
C TYR A 378 15.35 -11.95 -2.60
N ALA A 379 14.19 -11.77 -3.20
CA ALA A 379 12.91 -11.87 -2.53
C ALA A 379 11.94 -12.68 -3.37
N HIS A 380 11.24 -13.59 -2.74
CA HIS A 380 10.19 -14.39 -3.34
C HIS A 380 8.93 -14.35 -2.48
N ILE A 381 7.81 -14.00 -3.09
CA ILE A 381 6.52 -13.85 -2.42
C ILE A 381 5.51 -14.69 -3.20
N TYR A 382 4.98 -15.69 -2.53
CA TYR A 382 3.90 -16.52 -3.04
C TYR A 382 2.61 -16.16 -2.31
N ARG A 383 1.56 -15.93 -3.08
CA ARG A 383 0.22 -15.60 -2.56
C ARG A 383 -0.80 -16.53 -3.17
N ASN A 384 -1.61 -17.14 -2.32
CA ASN A 384 -2.76 -17.92 -2.71
C ASN A 384 -3.98 -17.44 -1.91
N ALA A 385 -4.99 -16.93 -2.60
CA ALA A 385 -6.16 -16.39 -1.93
C ALA A 385 -7.45 -16.92 -2.55
N LYS A 386 -8.31 -17.52 -1.73
CA LYS A 386 -9.67 -17.90 -2.07
C LYS A 386 -10.62 -16.96 -1.35
N ASN A 387 -11.17 -16.03 -2.09
CA ASN A 387 -12.01 -14.96 -1.57
C ASN A 387 -13.31 -14.90 -2.31
N THR A 388 -14.22 -14.10 -1.77
CA THR A 388 -15.43 -13.78 -2.49
C THR A 388 -15.32 -12.38 -3.11
N LYS A 389 -15.64 -12.31 -4.40
CA LYS A 389 -15.84 -11.05 -5.09
C LYS A 389 -17.25 -10.56 -4.81
N TRP A 390 -17.37 -9.30 -4.51
CA TRP A 390 -18.61 -8.66 -4.12
C TRP A 390 -19.42 -8.15 -5.32
N ASP A 391 -20.78 -8.28 -5.28
CA ASP A 391 -21.66 -7.77 -6.32
C ASP A 391 -22.53 -6.57 -5.86
N GLY A 392 -22.70 -6.36 -4.58
CA GLY A 392 -23.44 -5.22 -4.01
C GLY A 392 -24.41 -5.62 -2.91
N TYR A 393 -25.06 -4.61 -2.33
CA TYR A 393 -26.08 -4.77 -1.29
C TYR A 393 -27.47 -4.61 -1.88
N PHE A 394 -28.37 -5.47 -1.48
CA PHE A 394 -29.73 -5.54 -2.01
C PHE A 394 -30.74 -5.76 -0.87
N ILE A 395 -32.02 -5.60 -1.19
CA ILE A 395 -33.15 -6.03 -0.34
C ILE A 395 -33.85 -7.19 -1.04
N ASP A 396 -34.21 -8.24 -0.32
CA ASP A 396 -34.88 -9.40 -0.89
C ASP A 396 -36.35 -9.08 -1.25
N PRO A 397 -36.71 -9.05 -2.54
CA PRO A 397 -38.08 -8.79 -2.98
C PRO A 397 -38.96 -10.03 -2.99
N ASN A 398 -38.38 -11.23 -2.79
CA ASN A 398 -39.08 -12.48 -3.04
C ASN A 398 -39.96 -12.85 -1.85
N ALA A 399 -41.28 -12.80 -2.02
CA ALA A 399 -42.24 -13.18 -0.99
C ALA A 399 -42.37 -14.72 -0.82
N VAL A 400 -41.99 -15.47 -1.86
CA VAL A 400 -41.98 -16.93 -1.85
C VAL A 400 -40.64 -17.48 -2.32
N LEU A 401 -40.32 -18.68 -1.86
CA LEU A 401 -39.15 -19.46 -2.27
C LEU A 401 -39.46 -20.30 -3.55
N PRO A 402 -38.45 -20.86 -4.22
CA PRO A 402 -38.63 -21.68 -5.41
C PRO A 402 -39.56 -22.91 -5.22
N ASN A 403 -39.72 -23.38 -4.01
CA ASN A 403 -40.65 -24.45 -3.65
C ASN A 403 -42.10 -23.98 -3.35
N GLY A 404 -42.36 -22.66 -3.50
CA GLY A 404 -43.67 -22.06 -3.23
C GLY A 404 -43.91 -21.71 -1.76
N ALA A 405 -43.02 -22.07 -0.86
CA ALA A 405 -43.14 -21.71 0.57
C ALA A 405 -42.92 -20.20 0.81
N PRO A 406 -43.53 -19.59 1.82
CA PRO A 406 -43.26 -18.22 2.20
C PRO A 406 -41.78 -18.02 2.49
N ASN A 407 -41.21 -16.91 2.00
CA ASN A 407 -39.82 -16.56 2.27
C ASN A 407 -39.70 -15.80 3.62
N PRO A 408 -39.09 -16.39 4.66
CA PRO A 408 -38.94 -15.68 5.96
C PRO A 408 -37.96 -14.51 5.92
N LYS A 409 -37.24 -14.31 4.81
CA LYS A 409 -36.24 -13.26 4.63
C LYS A 409 -36.69 -12.13 3.70
N VAL A 410 -37.95 -12.14 3.27
CA VAL A 410 -38.49 -11.08 2.42
C VAL A 410 -38.36 -9.71 3.09
N GLY A 411 -37.86 -8.71 2.36
CA GLY A 411 -37.63 -7.36 2.85
C GLY A 411 -36.32 -7.18 3.66
N LEU A 412 -35.53 -8.23 3.87
CA LEU A 412 -34.27 -8.13 4.58
C LEU A 412 -33.11 -7.75 3.64
N PRO A 413 -32.15 -6.96 4.13
CA PRO A 413 -30.95 -6.63 3.37
C PRO A 413 -29.98 -7.82 3.30
N TYR A 414 -29.34 -7.95 2.14
CA TYR A 414 -28.37 -9.00 1.87
C TYR A 414 -27.25 -8.50 0.94
N ASP A 415 -26.19 -9.27 0.82
CA ASP A 415 -25.18 -9.15 -0.22
C ASP A 415 -25.08 -10.44 -1.05
N GLU A 416 -24.68 -10.30 -2.30
CA GLU A 416 -24.38 -11.40 -3.21
C GLU A 416 -22.90 -11.45 -3.52
N ARG A 417 -22.33 -12.66 -3.60
CA ARG A 417 -20.90 -12.90 -3.77
C ARG A 417 -20.62 -14.08 -4.65
N ALA A 418 -19.50 -13.98 -5.34
CA ALA A 418 -18.92 -15.08 -6.09
C ALA A 418 -17.55 -15.46 -5.55
N TRP A 419 -17.22 -16.73 -5.50
CA TRP A 419 -15.90 -17.20 -5.19
C TRP A 419 -14.91 -16.86 -6.31
N THR A 420 -13.75 -16.37 -5.94
CA THR A 420 -12.60 -16.14 -6.80
C THR A 420 -11.35 -16.71 -6.14
N TRP A 421 -10.50 -17.34 -6.93
CA TRP A 421 -9.21 -17.83 -6.47
C TRP A 421 -8.10 -17.10 -7.22
N TYR A 422 -7.18 -16.49 -6.48
CA TYR A 422 -5.98 -15.84 -6.98
C TYR A 422 -4.76 -16.67 -6.61
N ASP A 423 -3.88 -16.87 -7.59
CA ASP A 423 -2.58 -17.49 -7.39
C ASP A 423 -1.53 -16.58 -7.99
N GLN A 424 -0.63 -16.07 -7.15
CA GLN A 424 0.36 -15.08 -7.54
C GLN A 424 1.73 -15.48 -7.04
N ASP A 425 2.68 -15.48 -7.96
CA ASP A 425 4.09 -15.70 -7.70
C ASP A 425 4.85 -14.41 -8.07
N HIS A 426 5.68 -13.91 -7.18
CA HIS A 426 6.38 -12.66 -7.33
C HIS A 426 7.83 -12.78 -6.85
N GLY A 427 8.76 -12.68 -7.78
CA GLY A 427 10.20 -12.78 -7.53
C GLY A 427 10.92 -11.47 -7.83
N HIS A 428 11.88 -11.11 -6.98
CA HIS A 428 12.84 -10.03 -7.21
C HIS A 428 14.25 -10.53 -7.03
N PHE A 429 15.13 -10.10 -7.92
CA PHE A 429 16.56 -10.25 -7.79
C PHE A 429 17.24 -8.90 -8.07
N ASP A 430 17.97 -8.40 -7.09
CA ASP A 430 18.63 -7.09 -7.15
C ASP A 430 20.13 -7.26 -6.86
N VAL A 431 20.97 -6.59 -7.65
CA VAL A 431 22.41 -6.47 -7.43
C VAL A 431 22.80 -5.01 -7.48
N ARG A 432 23.64 -4.58 -6.56
CA ARG A 432 24.14 -3.21 -6.48
C ARG A 432 25.62 -3.20 -6.17
N ALA A 433 26.38 -2.38 -6.89
CA ALA A 433 27.75 -2.03 -6.54
C ALA A 433 27.87 -0.51 -6.43
N ALA A 434 28.46 -0.03 -5.35
CA ALA A 434 28.63 1.39 -5.09
C ALA A 434 30.07 1.69 -4.68
N LEU A 435 30.57 2.87 -5.08
CA LEU A 435 31.90 3.39 -4.74
C LEU A 435 31.76 4.80 -4.19
N ALA A 436 32.07 4.98 -2.91
CA ALA A 436 32.09 6.28 -2.25
C ALA A 436 33.52 6.80 -2.10
N TYR A 437 33.74 8.02 -2.53
CA TYR A 437 35.03 8.73 -2.38
C TYR A 437 34.82 10.05 -1.64
N ASP A 438 35.57 10.26 -0.55
CA ASP A 438 35.57 11.49 0.24
C ASP A 438 36.85 12.29 0.00
N MET A 439 36.71 13.42 -0.68
CA MET A 439 37.78 14.37 -0.91
C MET A 439 37.73 15.47 0.16
N GLY A 440 38.19 15.17 1.39
CA GLY A 440 38.25 16.12 2.48
C GLY A 440 39.30 17.19 2.25
N LEU A 441 38.89 18.45 2.17
CA LEU A 441 39.73 19.65 2.17
C LEU A 441 39.41 20.47 3.42
N SER A 442 40.26 21.35 3.86
CA SER A 442 40.14 22.01 5.18
C SER A 442 38.86 22.80 5.42
N ARG A 443 38.29 23.43 4.40
CA ARG A 443 37.03 24.20 4.46
C ARG A 443 35.97 23.76 3.50
N TRP A 444 36.22 22.66 2.77
CA TRP A 444 35.35 22.09 1.76
C TRP A 444 35.47 20.57 1.80
N SER A 445 34.39 19.89 2.02
CA SER A 445 34.30 18.45 1.87
C SER A 445 33.49 18.13 0.64
N GLN A 446 34.04 17.28 -0.22
CA GLN A 446 33.36 16.78 -1.43
C GLN A 446 33.31 15.27 -1.38
N ARG A 447 32.10 14.71 -1.38
CA ARG A 447 31.88 13.26 -1.41
C ARG A 447 31.20 12.88 -2.72
N PHE A 448 31.69 11.83 -3.36
CA PHE A 448 31.12 11.26 -4.57
C PHE A 448 30.62 9.85 -4.30
N ASN A 449 29.54 9.46 -4.96
CA ASN A 449 29.00 8.11 -4.96
C ASN A 449 28.68 7.71 -6.40
N LEU A 450 29.45 6.75 -6.93
CA LEU A 450 29.14 6.08 -8.20
C LEU A 450 28.46 4.75 -7.87
N MET A 451 27.34 4.46 -8.49
CA MET A 451 26.59 3.23 -8.25
C MET A 451 26.13 2.63 -9.58
N VAL A 452 26.26 1.31 -9.70
CA VAL A 452 25.62 0.50 -10.74
C VAL A 452 24.62 -0.43 -10.07
N PHE A 453 23.52 -0.68 -10.75
CA PHE A 453 22.41 -1.45 -10.20
C PHE A 453 21.76 -2.30 -11.28
N HIS A 454 21.50 -3.56 -10.96
CA HIS A 454 20.70 -4.48 -11.78
C HIS A 454 19.52 -4.98 -10.98
N ARG A 455 18.33 -5.01 -11.59
CA ARG A 455 17.10 -5.58 -11.04
C ARG A 455 16.41 -6.45 -12.07
N GLU A 456 16.02 -7.64 -11.64
CA GLU A 456 15.06 -8.47 -12.34
C GLU A 456 13.84 -8.70 -11.45
N GLN A 457 12.67 -8.45 -11.98
CA GLN A 457 11.39 -8.66 -11.29
C GLN A 457 10.48 -9.51 -12.18
N VAL A 458 9.96 -10.59 -11.63
CA VAL A 458 9.00 -11.46 -12.31
C VAL A 458 7.72 -11.53 -11.48
N THR A 459 6.59 -11.30 -12.12
CA THR A 459 5.28 -11.50 -11.53
C THR A 459 4.48 -12.44 -12.41
N ASP A 460 3.97 -13.53 -11.85
CA ASP A 460 3.03 -14.45 -12.49
C ASP A 460 1.71 -14.37 -11.71
N PHE A 461 0.64 -13.98 -12.37
CA PHE A 461 -0.65 -13.79 -11.76
C PHE A 461 -1.70 -14.62 -12.49
N GLN A 462 -2.38 -15.49 -11.76
CA GLN A 462 -3.41 -16.37 -12.28
C GLN A 462 -4.69 -16.16 -11.48
N THR A 463 -5.82 -16.06 -12.18
CA THR A 463 -7.14 -15.96 -11.56
C THR A 463 -7.99 -17.14 -12.01
N TYR A 464 -8.77 -17.66 -11.08
CA TYR A 464 -9.72 -18.72 -11.32
C TYR A 464 -11.11 -18.27 -10.88
N ALA A 465 -12.12 -18.62 -11.63
CA ALA A 465 -13.52 -18.50 -11.26
C ALA A 465 -14.17 -19.87 -11.18
N ILE A 466 -15.24 -19.96 -10.40
CA ILE A 466 -16.02 -21.18 -10.27
C ILE A 466 -17.25 -21.12 -11.17
N GLY A 467 -17.57 -22.24 -11.81
CA GLY A 467 -18.78 -22.41 -12.61
C GLY A 467 -19.39 -23.81 -12.40
N ARG A 468 -20.53 -24.06 -12.97
CA ARG A 468 -21.10 -25.41 -12.98
C ARG A 468 -20.28 -26.36 -13.87
N SER A 469 -20.05 -27.58 -13.45
CA SER A 469 -19.25 -28.57 -14.18
C SER A 469 -19.85 -28.94 -15.55
N ASN A 470 -21.16 -28.90 -15.69
CA ASN A 470 -21.89 -29.11 -16.95
C ASN A 470 -22.01 -27.82 -17.80
N ASN A 471 -21.69 -26.66 -17.24
CA ASN A 471 -21.64 -25.39 -17.94
C ASN A 471 -20.47 -24.57 -17.35
N PRO A 472 -19.21 -24.96 -17.64
CA PRO A 472 -18.04 -24.30 -17.08
C PRO A 472 -17.97 -22.86 -17.54
N VAL A 473 -17.37 -22.03 -16.71
CA VAL A 473 -17.11 -20.61 -17.03
C VAL A 473 -16.29 -20.56 -18.33
N ASN A 474 -16.83 -19.87 -19.32
CA ASN A 474 -16.05 -19.64 -20.54
C ASN A 474 -14.86 -18.74 -20.20
N PRO A 475 -13.63 -19.22 -20.36
CA PRO A 475 -12.44 -18.46 -20.02
C PRO A 475 -12.25 -17.19 -20.87
N LEU A 476 -12.97 -17.06 -21.98
CA LEU A 476 -12.93 -15.94 -22.91
C LEU A 476 -13.92 -14.82 -22.56
N ILE A 477 -14.98 -15.13 -21.82
CA ILE A 477 -16.03 -14.17 -21.47
C ILE A 477 -15.77 -13.71 -20.03
N ASN A 478 -15.96 -12.42 -19.79
CA ASN A 478 -15.86 -11.87 -18.46
C ASN A 478 -16.65 -12.75 -17.47
N ALA A 479 -15.96 -13.35 -16.52
CA ALA A 479 -16.40 -14.44 -15.65
C ALA A 479 -17.68 -14.21 -14.84
N THR A 480 -18.28 -13.04 -14.95
CA THR A 480 -19.46 -12.67 -14.16
C THR A 480 -20.77 -13.24 -14.71
N VAL A 481 -20.81 -13.77 -15.93
CA VAL A 481 -22.08 -14.17 -16.57
C VAL A 481 -22.56 -15.56 -16.13
N ASN A 482 -21.66 -16.48 -15.76
CA ASN A 482 -22.01 -17.87 -15.40
C ASN A 482 -21.47 -18.30 -14.02
N VAL A 483 -21.05 -17.34 -13.19
CA VAL A 483 -20.50 -17.64 -11.87
C VAL A 483 -21.63 -17.72 -10.85
N PRO A 484 -21.78 -18.82 -10.11
CA PRO A 484 -22.80 -18.93 -9.07
C PRO A 484 -22.56 -17.88 -7.98
N LEU A 485 -23.62 -17.17 -7.63
CA LEU A 485 -23.62 -16.19 -6.54
C LEU A 485 -24.10 -16.84 -5.25
N PHE A 486 -23.60 -16.36 -4.14
CA PHE A 486 -24.04 -16.75 -2.80
C PHE A 486 -24.65 -15.55 -2.12
N ARG A 487 -25.90 -15.70 -1.64
CA ARG A 487 -26.62 -14.65 -0.94
C ARG A 487 -26.43 -14.81 0.57
N ILE A 488 -26.02 -13.70 1.23
CA ILE A 488 -25.81 -13.65 2.67
C ILE A 488 -26.64 -12.49 3.22
N TYR A 489 -27.56 -12.76 4.14
CA TYR A 489 -28.33 -11.71 4.81
C TYR A 489 -27.57 -11.11 5.98
N TRP A 490 -27.73 -9.80 6.21
CA TRP A 490 -26.95 -9.08 7.21
C TRP A 490 -27.23 -9.50 8.65
N ASN A 491 -28.43 -10.01 8.90
CA ASN A 491 -28.85 -10.49 10.21
C ASN A 491 -28.62 -11.99 10.44
N ASP A 492 -28.09 -12.70 9.43
CA ASP A 492 -27.77 -14.10 9.59
C ASP A 492 -26.41 -14.30 10.25
N PRO A 493 -26.27 -15.27 11.17
CA PRO A 493 -24.96 -15.75 11.53
C PRO A 493 -24.32 -16.29 10.24
N GLN A 494 -23.20 -15.71 9.86
CA GLN A 494 -22.60 -15.99 8.55
C GLN A 494 -22.33 -17.47 8.37
N PRO A 495 -22.91 -18.11 7.33
CA PRO A 495 -22.70 -19.51 7.11
C PRO A 495 -21.25 -19.77 6.68
N ILE A 496 -20.74 -20.96 6.97
CA ILE A 496 -19.60 -21.50 6.25
C ILE A 496 -20.12 -21.81 4.85
N ILE A 497 -19.81 -20.95 3.90
CA ILE A 497 -20.10 -21.25 2.51
C ILE A 497 -19.00 -22.20 2.06
N ALA A 498 -19.34 -23.45 1.79
CA ALA A 498 -18.37 -24.42 1.30
C ALA A 498 -17.66 -23.85 0.07
N ILE A 499 -16.33 -23.85 0.09
CA ILE A 499 -15.54 -23.57 -1.12
C ILE A 499 -15.79 -24.77 -2.02
N PRO A 500 -16.45 -24.61 -3.17
CA PRO A 500 -16.74 -25.75 -4.01
C PRO A 500 -15.43 -26.42 -4.43
N ALA A 501 -15.34 -27.71 -4.22
CA ALA A 501 -14.30 -28.54 -4.79
C ALA A 501 -14.60 -28.74 -6.30
N ASN A 502 -13.58 -29.12 -7.06
CA ASN A 502 -13.84 -29.66 -8.40
C ASN A 502 -14.60 -30.96 -8.24
N ASP A 503 -15.89 -30.91 -8.46
CA ASP A 503 -16.80 -32.06 -8.34
C ASP A 503 -17.76 -32.12 -9.54
N ASN A 504 -18.77 -32.98 -9.46
CA ASN A 504 -19.76 -33.11 -10.51
C ASN A 504 -20.72 -31.91 -10.62
N VAL A 505 -20.71 -30.99 -9.65
CA VAL A 505 -21.61 -29.83 -9.61
C VAL A 505 -20.87 -28.58 -10.00
N TYR A 506 -19.67 -28.37 -9.47
CA TYR A 506 -18.86 -27.16 -9.67
C TYR A 506 -17.42 -27.47 -10.07
N SER A 507 -16.85 -26.61 -10.90
CA SER A 507 -15.46 -26.68 -11.31
C SER A 507 -14.81 -25.31 -11.34
N TRP A 508 -13.55 -25.27 -10.97
CA TRP A 508 -12.71 -24.07 -11.09
C TRP A 508 -12.14 -23.98 -12.50
N SER A 509 -12.41 -22.88 -13.15
CA SER A 509 -11.86 -22.56 -14.47
C SER A 509 -10.87 -21.44 -14.36
N ARG A 510 -9.69 -21.60 -14.96
CA ARG A 510 -8.67 -20.56 -15.07
C ARG A 510 -9.17 -19.48 -16.03
N LEU A 511 -9.14 -18.22 -15.58
CA LEU A 511 -9.55 -17.07 -16.37
C LEU A 511 -8.36 -16.57 -17.17
N THR A 512 -8.29 -16.97 -18.42
CA THR A 512 -7.20 -16.59 -19.31
C THR A 512 -7.17 -15.09 -19.64
N THR A 513 -8.29 -14.38 -19.49
CA THR A 513 -8.39 -12.93 -19.69
C THR A 513 -7.67 -12.09 -18.62
N THR A 514 -7.45 -12.67 -17.44
CA THR A 514 -6.80 -11.99 -16.31
C THR A 514 -5.45 -12.58 -15.98
N ASP A 515 -5.03 -13.64 -16.68
CA ASP A 515 -3.70 -14.20 -16.52
C ASP A 515 -2.65 -13.24 -17.05
N GLN A 516 -1.66 -12.96 -16.22
CA GLN A 516 -0.61 -12.03 -16.57
C GLN A 516 0.73 -12.57 -16.11
N ARG A 517 1.73 -12.52 -16.97
CA ARG A 517 3.12 -12.72 -16.61
C ARG A 517 3.93 -11.53 -17.06
N VAL A 518 4.57 -10.86 -16.12
CA VAL A 518 5.38 -9.67 -16.37
C VAL A 518 6.79 -9.93 -15.90
N LYS A 519 7.76 -9.65 -16.75
CA LYS A 519 9.17 -9.58 -16.40
C LYS A 519 9.68 -8.17 -16.64
N ASN A 520 10.16 -7.51 -15.61
CA ASN A 520 10.84 -6.22 -15.67
C ASN A 520 12.33 -6.42 -15.42
N THR A 521 13.15 -5.74 -16.20
CA THR A 521 14.59 -5.68 -16.00
C THR A 521 15.03 -4.22 -16.00
N PHE A 522 15.89 -3.84 -15.07
CA PHE A 522 16.50 -2.51 -14.97
C PHE A 522 18.00 -2.67 -14.86
N ASP A 523 18.73 -1.98 -15.72
CA ASP A 523 20.17 -1.81 -15.64
C ASP A 523 20.44 -0.32 -15.47
N SER A 524 21.12 0.09 -14.41
CA SER A 524 21.19 1.51 -14.05
C SER A 524 22.59 1.94 -13.67
N ILE A 525 22.93 3.17 -14.00
CA ILE A 525 24.12 3.87 -13.53
C ILE A 525 23.73 5.18 -12.87
N GLN A 526 24.35 5.49 -11.74
CA GLN A 526 24.09 6.68 -10.94
C GLN A 526 25.42 7.33 -10.53
N LEU A 527 25.46 8.65 -10.60
CA LEU A 527 26.48 9.48 -9.97
C LEU A 527 25.81 10.49 -9.04
N ALA A 528 26.20 10.52 -7.78
CA ALA A 528 25.76 11.50 -6.82
C ALA A 528 26.95 12.20 -6.17
N THR A 529 26.76 13.44 -5.78
CA THR A 529 27.77 14.24 -5.08
C THR A 529 27.15 15.01 -3.91
N ILE A 530 27.93 15.12 -2.83
CA ILE A 530 27.58 15.90 -1.64
C ILE A 530 28.74 16.82 -1.33
N SER A 531 28.49 18.12 -1.39
CA SER A 531 29.47 19.19 -1.08
C SER A 531 29.08 19.85 0.22
N SER A 532 30.01 19.99 1.14
CA SER A 532 29.87 20.82 2.36
C SER A 532 30.93 21.92 2.33
N ILE A 533 30.51 23.16 2.30
CA ILE A 533 31.34 24.36 2.06
C ILE A 533 31.14 25.31 3.23
N TRP A 534 32.17 26.15 3.52
CA TRP A 534 32.15 27.20 4.56
C TRP A 534 31.85 26.63 5.96
N ASP A 535 32.58 25.63 6.38
CA ASP A 535 32.38 24.94 7.65
C ASP A 535 30.96 24.47 7.85
N ASP A 536 30.46 23.75 6.82
CA ASP A 536 29.10 23.14 6.73
C ASP A 536 27.96 24.17 6.66
N ARG A 537 28.21 25.44 6.39
CA ARG A 537 27.14 26.42 6.21
C ARG A 537 26.37 26.24 4.91
N LEU A 538 27.02 25.76 3.85
CA LEU A 538 26.37 25.44 2.59
C LEU A 538 26.60 23.98 2.29
N ASN A 539 25.51 23.21 2.23
CA ASN A 539 25.51 21.80 1.88
C ASN A 539 24.73 21.61 0.59
N ILE A 540 25.35 21.05 -0.43
CA ILE A 540 24.77 20.83 -1.74
C ILE A 540 24.74 19.34 -2.01
N VAL A 541 23.63 18.84 -2.48
CA VAL A 541 23.47 17.47 -2.98
C VAL A 541 23.05 17.55 -4.44
N ALA A 542 23.70 16.79 -5.31
CA ALA A 542 23.31 16.68 -6.71
C ALA A 542 23.54 15.24 -7.20
N GLY A 543 22.74 14.79 -8.13
CA GLY A 543 22.92 13.48 -8.73
C GLY A 543 22.14 13.31 -10.01
N ILE A 544 22.63 12.39 -10.81
CA ILE A 544 22.03 11.96 -12.06
C ILE A 544 22.00 10.43 -12.11
N ARG A 545 20.95 9.90 -12.67
CA ARG A 545 20.76 8.46 -12.85
C ARG A 545 20.16 8.18 -14.24
N THR A 546 20.67 7.15 -14.89
CA THR A 546 20.10 6.61 -16.13
C THR A 546 19.73 5.15 -15.90
N ASP A 547 18.53 4.78 -16.32
CA ASP A 547 17.99 3.43 -16.21
C ASP A 547 17.68 2.88 -17.61
N ASP A 548 18.29 1.76 -18.02
CA ASP A 548 17.83 0.96 -19.16
C ASP A 548 16.74 0.01 -18.63
N TRP A 549 15.50 0.37 -18.92
CA TRP A 549 14.34 -0.40 -18.50
C TRP A 549 13.75 -1.21 -19.65
N ARG A 550 13.46 -2.48 -19.37
CA ARG A 550 12.86 -3.42 -20.31
C ARG A 550 11.76 -4.21 -19.61
N GLN A 551 10.58 -4.23 -20.21
CA GLN A 551 9.46 -5.05 -19.77
C GLN A 551 9.07 -6.04 -20.86
N LYS A 552 8.88 -7.29 -20.46
CA LYS A 552 8.20 -8.31 -21.26
C LYS A 552 6.92 -8.69 -20.54
N GLN A 553 5.79 -8.52 -21.20
CA GLN A 553 4.48 -8.84 -20.66
C GLN A 553 3.76 -9.83 -21.58
N ARG A 554 3.24 -10.89 -20.98
CA ARG A 554 2.26 -11.77 -21.60
C ARG A 554 0.91 -11.45 -20.96
N ASP A 555 -0.01 -10.92 -21.71
CA ASP A 555 -1.39 -10.68 -21.28
C ASP A 555 -2.39 -11.30 -22.24
N GLY A 556 -3.67 -10.96 -22.02
CA GLY A 556 -4.80 -11.54 -22.74
C GLY A 556 -4.78 -11.45 -24.25
N ASP A 557 -3.97 -10.59 -24.82
CA ASP A 557 -3.96 -10.33 -26.27
C ASP A 557 -3.23 -11.44 -27.08
N GLY A 558 -2.56 -12.36 -26.43
CA GLY A 558 -1.91 -13.52 -27.03
C GLY A 558 -2.74 -14.78 -27.03
N LYS A 559 -4.06 -14.71 -27.19
CA LYS A 559 -4.97 -15.88 -27.16
C LYS A 559 -5.46 -16.28 -28.52
N ASP A 560 -5.56 -17.60 -28.77
CA ASP A 560 -6.26 -18.14 -29.94
C ASP A 560 -7.78 -17.99 -29.78
N ALA A 561 -8.53 -18.33 -30.83
CA ALA A 561 -9.98 -18.27 -30.80
C ALA A 561 -10.64 -19.16 -29.73
N ALA A 562 -9.90 -20.13 -29.18
CA ALA A 562 -10.31 -20.96 -28.06
C ALA A 562 -9.88 -20.40 -26.70
N GLY A 563 -9.28 -19.21 -26.64
CA GLY A 563 -8.85 -18.55 -25.43
C GLY A 563 -7.56 -19.10 -24.80
N ARG A 564 -6.85 -19.93 -25.53
CA ARG A 564 -5.59 -20.48 -25.07
C ARG A 564 -4.49 -19.49 -25.36
N PHE A 565 -3.61 -19.25 -24.38
CA PHE A 565 -2.43 -18.46 -24.64
C PHE A 565 -1.61 -19.09 -25.76
N THR A 566 -1.51 -18.36 -26.86
CA THR A 566 -0.48 -18.64 -27.86
C THR A 566 0.82 -18.08 -27.30
N THR A 567 1.77 -18.93 -27.04
CA THR A 567 3.05 -18.59 -26.40
C THR A 567 3.90 -17.57 -27.17
N THR A 568 3.41 -17.05 -28.26
CA THR A 568 4.18 -16.30 -29.24
C THR A 568 4.02 -14.78 -29.16
N LYS A 569 2.99 -14.25 -28.50
CA LYS A 569 2.82 -12.79 -28.37
C LYS A 569 3.22 -12.31 -26.97
N TRP A 570 4.45 -11.87 -26.85
CA TRP A 570 4.94 -11.08 -25.74
C TRP A 570 4.98 -9.61 -26.17
N GLN A 571 4.29 -8.75 -25.44
CA GLN A 571 4.49 -7.32 -25.59
C GLN A 571 5.82 -6.96 -24.95
N GLN A 572 6.59 -6.12 -25.61
CA GLN A 572 7.87 -5.61 -25.10
C GLN A 572 7.77 -4.09 -25.05
N LEU A 573 8.07 -3.55 -23.89
CA LEU A 573 8.22 -2.13 -23.66
C LEU A 573 9.63 -1.88 -23.15
N SER A 574 10.22 -0.77 -23.55
CA SER A 574 11.55 -0.38 -23.08
C SER A 574 11.70 1.13 -23.10
N GLY A 575 12.69 1.61 -22.38
CA GLY A 575 13.05 3.01 -22.37
C GLY A 575 14.35 3.23 -21.61
N VAL A 576 15.00 4.35 -21.89
CA VAL A 576 16.25 4.75 -21.23
C VAL A 576 16.05 6.13 -20.58
N PRO A 577 15.15 6.25 -19.57
CA PRO A 577 14.97 7.51 -18.88
C PRO A 577 16.22 7.90 -18.10
N THR A 578 16.56 9.19 -18.20
CA THR A 578 17.57 9.82 -17.35
C THR A 578 16.86 10.79 -16.42
N THR A 579 17.18 10.70 -15.15
CA THR A 579 16.57 11.53 -14.10
C THR A 579 17.67 12.23 -13.29
N SER A 580 17.36 13.43 -12.84
CA SER A 580 18.24 14.25 -12.03
C SER A 580 17.60 14.59 -10.69
N SER A 581 18.42 14.85 -9.69
CA SER A 581 17.98 15.46 -8.45
C SER A 581 19.08 16.28 -7.84
N GLY A 582 18.70 17.35 -7.14
CA GLY A 582 19.66 18.21 -6.49
C GLY A 582 19.01 19.25 -5.61
N GLY A 583 19.80 19.79 -4.72
CA GLY A 583 19.34 20.81 -3.82
C GLY A 583 20.44 21.28 -2.90
N PHE A 584 20.13 22.27 -2.07
CA PHE A 584 21.07 22.77 -1.08
C PHE A 584 20.36 23.10 0.24
N VAL A 585 21.17 23.14 1.31
CA VAL A 585 20.79 23.72 2.59
C VAL A 585 21.85 24.76 2.95
N PHE A 586 21.42 26.01 3.12
CA PHE A 586 22.26 27.11 3.53
C PHE A 586 21.91 27.56 4.94
N PHE A 587 22.87 27.59 5.84
CA PHE A 587 22.74 27.99 7.25
C PHE A 587 23.25 29.42 7.45
N PRO A 588 22.40 30.46 7.33
CA PRO A 588 22.80 31.81 7.71
C PRO A 588 23.20 31.89 9.19
N ILE A 589 22.50 31.17 10.02
CA ILE A 589 22.86 30.87 11.40
C ILE A 589 22.83 29.34 11.61
N ARG A 590 23.69 28.81 12.49
CA ARG A 590 23.80 27.35 12.69
C ARG A 590 22.48 26.65 13.12
N ALA A 591 21.56 27.42 13.69
CA ALA A 591 20.29 26.94 14.19
C ALA A 591 19.19 26.86 13.11
N VAL A 592 19.30 27.62 12.00
CA VAL A 592 18.29 27.71 10.96
C VAL A 592 18.93 27.63 9.58
N GLY A 593 18.48 26.71 8.75
CA GLY A 593 18.90 26.53 7.37
C GLY A 593 17.76 26.80 6.41
N LEU A 594 18.06 27.49 5.32
CA LEU A 594 17.20 27.63 4.14
C LEU A 594 17.50 26.44 3.21
N TYR A 595 16.48 25.75 2.75
CA TYR A 595 16.69 24.66 1.80
C TYR A 595 15.87 24.82 0.52
N VAL A 596 16.43 24.30 -0.55
CA VAL A 596 15.74 24.09 -1.84
C VAL A 596 16.11 22.69 -2.33
N ASN A 597 15.14 21.98 -2.88
CA ASN A 597 15.32 20.66 -3.44
C ASN A 597 14.54 20.51 -4.75
N TYR A 598 15.15 19.84 -5.71
CA TYR A 598 14.55 19.39 -6.96
C TYR A 598 14.79 17.90 -7.13
N ALA A 599 13.80 17.15 -7.58
CA ALA A 599 13.95 15.73 -7.83
C ALA A 599 13.00 15.24 -8.91
N GLU A 600 13.48 14.28 -9.68
CA GLU A 600 12.75 13.61 -10.74
C GLU A 600 12.55 12.13 -10.44
N THR A 601 11.54 11.55 -11.08
CA THR A 601 11.34 10.10 -11.16
C THR A 601 10.61 9.75 -12.45
N PHE A 602 10.64 8.48 -12.79
CA PHE A 602 9.80 7.93 -13.84
C PHE A 602 9.04 6.72 -13.30
N ASN A 603 7.88 6.46 -13.89
CA ASN A 603 7.12 5.26 -13.63
C ASN A 603 7.03 4.44 -14.92
N GLN A 604 7.04 3.12 -14.78
CA GLN A 604 6.95 2.22 -15.91
C GLN A 604 5.63 2.44 -16.67
N ALA A 605 5.68 2.38 -17.99
CA ALA A 605 4.46 2.26 -18.77
C ALA A 605 3.75 0.95 -18.38
N THR A 606 2.52 1.03 -17.91
CA THR A 606 1.75 -0.14 -17.50
C THR A 606 0.79 -0.56 -18.61
N GLY A 607 0.98 -1.75 -19.13
CA GLY A 607 0.06 -2.42 -20.05
C GLY A 607 0.16 -1.94 -21.50
N GLY A 608 0.01 -2.88 -22.43
CA GLY A 608 -0.16 -2.61 -23.84
C GLY A 608 -1.48 -1.93 -24.13
N GLY A 609 -1.53 -1.27 -25.21
CA GLY A 609 -2.68 -0.55 -25.76
C GLY A 609 -2.20 0.75 -26.37
N ASN A 610 -2.68 0.98 -27.57
CA ASN A 610 -2.33 2.19 -28.30
C ASN A 610 -3.34 3.29 -28.00
N GLY A 611 -2.91 4.51 -28.23
CA GLY A 611 -3.79 5.67 -28.28
C GLY A 611 -4.70 5.65 -29.50
N LEU A 612 -5.47 6.72 -29.64
CA LEU A 612 -6.50 6.85 -30.70
C LEU A 612 -5.92 7.00 -32.10
N PHE A 613 -4.67 7.40 -32.22
CA PHE A 613 -3.96 7.52 -33.51
C PHE A 613 -2.92 6.40 -33.69
N GLY A 614 -2.98 5.34 -32.85
CA GLY A 614 -2.04 4.22 -32.90
C GLY A 614 -0.71 4.48 -32.20
N GLU A 615 -0.59 5.62 -31.50
CA GLU A 615 0.61 5.96 -30.72
C GLU A 615 0.83 5.02 -29.55
N SER A 616 2.09 4.71 -29.29
CA SER A 616 2.54 4.01 -28.07
C SER A 616 2.96 5.02 -27.02
N PHE A 617 2.66 4.73 -25.77
CA PHE A 617 3.01 5.59 -24.64
C PHE A 617 4.30 5.13 -23.97
N GLY A 618 5.19 6.08 -23.71
CA GLY A 618 6.41 5.86 -22.94
C GLY A 618 6.17 5.81 -21.43
N PRO A 619 7.26 5.72 -20.64
CA PRO A 619 7.19 5.87 -19.20
C PRO A 619 6.59 7.22 -18.79
N THR A 620 5.77 7.22 -17.75
CA THR A 620 5.30 8.44 -17.11
C THR A 620 6.45 9.11 -16.35
N THR A 621 6.63 10.41 -16.47
CA THR A 621 7.66 11.14 -15.77
C THR A 621 7.07 12.01 -14.66
N ALA A 622 7.81 12.21 -13.59
CA ALA A 622 7.40 13.12 -12.53
C ALA A 622 8.60 13.93 -12.01
N PHE A 623 8.32 15.15 -11.63
CA PHE A 623 9.28 16.05 -11.02
C PHE A 623 8.67 16.83 -9.87
N SER A 624 9.51 17.23 -8.91
CA SER A 624 9.08 18.01 -7.75
C SER A 624 10.14 19.05 -7.42
N SER A 625 9.68 20.23 -7.03
CA SER A 625 10.47 21.23 -6.35
C SER A 625 9.92 21.49 -4.95
N SER A 626 10.82 21.71 -4.00
CA SER A 626 10.42 22.08 -2.63
C SER A 626 11.44 23.04 -2.02
N GLY A 627 10.99 23.86 -1.07
CA GLY A 627 11.85 24.78 -0.38
C GLY A 627 11.24 25.27 0.93
N GLY A 628 12.10 25.72 1.84
CA GLY A 628 11.64 26.14 3.15
C GLY A 628 12.76 26.30 4.17
N LEU A 629 12.40 26.10 5.43
CA LEU A 629 13.28 26.22 6.57
C LEU A 629 13.51 24.87 7.24
N ARG A 630 14.72 24.62 7.67
CA ARG A 630 15.10 23.58 8.62
C ARG A 630 15.65 24.23 9.86
N PHE A 631 15.29 23.72 11.01
CA PHE A 631 15.74 24.32 12.26
C PHE A 631 16.16 23.27 13.28
N ARG A 632 17.13 23.67 14.09
CA ARG A 632 17.71 22.90 15.17
C ARG A 632 17.97 23.86 16.34
N LEU A 633 17.07 23.86 17.32
CA LEU A 633 17.00 24.83 18.39
C LEU A 633 17.27 24.17 19.75
N ALA A 634 17.65 24.99 20.73
CA ALA A 634 17.85 24.57 22.11
C ALA A 634 18.86 23.41 22.29
N GLY A 635 19.93 23.37 21.51
CA GLY A 635 20.95 22.30 21.57
C GLY A 635 20.37 20.96 21.07
N ASP A 636 19.74 20.97 19.90
CA ASP A 636 19.15 19.79 19.22
C ASP A 636 17.92 19.19 19.92
N ARG A 637 17.37 19.88 20.91
CA ARG A 637 16.15 19.45 21.61
C ARG A 637 14.90 19.65 20.79
N ILE A 638 14.93 20.61 19.87
CA ILE A 638 13.82 20.94 18.97
C ILE A 638 14.37 20.89 17.56
N VAL A 639 13.94 19.95 16.75
CA VAL A 639 14.33 19.81 15.36
C VAL A 639 13.09 19.73 14.48
N GLY A 640 13.16 20.33 13.30
CA GLY A 640 12.02 20.29 12.40
C GLY A 640 12.27 21.01 11.08
N SER A 641 11.23 20.99 10.26
CA SER A 641 11.20 21.70 8.99
C SER A 641 9.81 22.24 8.71
N VAL A 642 9.75 23.36 8.03
CA VAL A 642 8.55 23.90 7.38
C VAL A 642 8.88 24.21 5.94
N GLY A 643 8.04 23.77 5.02
CA GLY A 643 8.32 23.97 3.60
C GLY A 643 7.07 23.98 2.75
N TYR A 644 7.25 24.49 1.56
CA TYR A 644 6.30 24.43 0.45
C TYR A 644 6.85 23.50 -0.63
N TYR A 645 5.97 22.77 -1.28
CA TYR A 645 6.33 21.88 -2.39
C TYR A 645 5.38 22.04 -3.56
N GLU A 646 5.91 21.72 -4.74
CA GLU A 646 5.16 21.47 -5.95
C GLU A 646 5.62 20.15 -6.57
N VAL A 647 4.70 19.39 -7.15
CA VAL A 647 4.97 18.12 -7.80
C VAL A 647 4.08 17.95 -9.03
N THR A 648 4.64 17.42 -10.10
CA THR A 648 3.92 17.13 -11.34
C THR A 648 4.25 15.72 -11.80
N GLU A 649 3.22 14.95 -12.14
CA GLU A 649 3.31 13.68 -12.86
C GLU A 649 2.73 13.91 -14.25
N ALA A 650 3.56 13.83 -15.28
CA ALA A 650 3.18 14.09 -16.66
C ALA A 650 2.95 12.79 -17.43
N GLY A 651 1.90 12.76 -18.24
CA GLY A 651 1.61 11.64 -19.13
C GLY A 651 1.11 10.38 -18.42
N ARG A 652 0.42 10.52 -17.28
CA ARG A 652 -0.19 9.38 -16.60
C ARG A 652 -1.24 8.73 -17.48
N LEU A 653 -1.12 7.43 -17.72
CA LEU A 653 -2.03 6.71 -18.60
C LEU A 653 -3.39 6.44 -17.95
N ILE A 654 -4.43 6.71 -18.70
CA ILE A 654 -5.82 6.38 -18.38
C ILE A 654 -6.38 5.51 -19.50
N GLN A 655 -7.22 4.55 -19.13
CA GLN A 655 -7.88 3.66 -20.08
C GLN A 655 -9.35 4.04 -20.21
N TYR A 656 -9.83 4.16 -21.46
CA TYR A 656 -11.20 4.46 -21.80
C TYR A 656 -11.79 3.40 -22.73
N GLN A 657 -13.12 3.28 -22.71
CA GLN A 657 -13.83 2.39 -23.62
C GLN A 657 -13.86 2.96 -25.05
N ASN A 658 -13.47 2.16 -26.03
CA ASN A 658 -13.50 2.54 -27.45
C ASN A 658 -14.88 2.31 -28.10
N GLY A 659 -15.81 1.67 -27.40
CA GLY A 659 -17.12 1.31 -27.93
C GLY A 659 -17.88 2.44 -28.62
N PRO A 660 -18.01 3.65 -28.04
CA PRO A 660 -18.69 4.76 -28.69
C PRO A 660 -18.05 5.14 -30.03
N ILE A 661 -16.72 5.22 -30.09
CA ILE A 661 -15.98 5.55 -31.32
C ILE A 661 -16.18 4.47 -32.39
N ASN A 662 -15.99 3.21 -31.99
CA ASN A 662 -16.06 2.09 -32.94
C ASN A 662 -17.48 1.88 -33.49
N ARG A 663 -18.51 2.00 -32.65
CA ARG A 663 -19.89 1.92 -33.09
C ARG A 663 -20.24 3.05 -34.07
N THR A 664 -19.72 4.26 -33.81
CA THR A 664 -19.93 5.38 -34.75
C THR A 664 -19.33 5.07 -36.13
N TRP A 665 -18.11 4.53 -36.18
CA TRP A 665 -17.46 4.16 -37.45
C TRP A 665 -18.21 3.03 -38.17
N VAL A 666 -18.68 2.01 -37.45
CA VAL A 666 -19.52 0.93 -38.02
C VAL A 666 -20.83 1.50 -38.56
N SER A 667 -21.47 2.42 -37.81
CA SER A 667 -22.72 3.07 -38.23
C SER A 667 -22.55 3.95 -39.46
N LEU A 668 -21.33 4.40 -39.75
CA LEU A 668 -20.96 5.17 -40.95
C LEU A 668 -20.49 4.28 -42.12
N GLY A 669 -20.48 2.95 -41.94
CA GLY A 669 -19.95 2.01 -42.95
C GLY A 669 -18.42 2.06 -43.10
N LYS A 670 -17.70 2.57 -42.09
CA LYS A 670 -16.23 2.76 -42.10
C LYS A 670 -15.58 1.90 -41.02
N SER A 671 -15.86 0.60 -41.02
CA SER A 671 -15.35 -0.36 -40.04
C SER A 671 -13.82 -0.43 -40.02
N GLU A 672 -13.14 -0.05 -41.09
CA GLU A 672 -11.68 0.02 -41.18
C GLU A 672 -11.06 1.12 -40.31
N LEU A 673 -11.87 2.09 -39.85
CA LEU A 673 -11.45 3.19 -38.98
C LEU A 673 -11.67 2.87 -37.49
N GLN A 674 -12.10 1.66 -37.14
CA GLN A 674 -12.24 1.24 -35.77
C GLN A 674 -10.89 1.26 -35.06
N ILE A 675 -10.92 1.70 -33.79
CA ILE A 675 -9.75 1.78 -32.92
C ILE A 675 -9.64 0.48 -32.14
N ASN A 676 -8.53 -0.22 -32.28
CA ASN A 676 -8.28 -1.47 -31.54
C ASN A 676 -9.54 -2.38 -31.49
N PRO A 677 -10.07 -2.83 -32.63
CA PRO A 677 -11.35 -3.56 -32.66
C PRO A 677 -11.29 -4.88 -31.90
N GLU A 678 -10.08 -5.40 -31.66
CA GLU A 678 -9.81 -6.62 -30.91
C GLU A 678 -9.87 -6.40 -29.40
N THR A 679 -9.84 -5.15 -28.94
CA THR A 679 -9.96 -4.75 -27.54
C THR A 679 -11.16 -3.83 -27.34
N THR A 680 -11.63 -3.70 -26.13
CA THR A 680 -12.75 -2.80 -25.80
C THR A 680 -12.29 -1.42 -25.36
N THR A 681 -10.98 -1.15 -25.42
CA THR A 681 -10.41 0.04 -24.79
C THR A 681 -9.29 0.68 -25.63
N TYR A 682 -9.07 1.97 -25.38
CA TYR A 682 -7.89 2.72 -25.84
C TYR A 682 -7.22 3.42 -24.65
N ARG A 683 -5.99 3.89 -24.86
CA ARG A 683 -5.23 4.65 -23.87
C ARG A 683 -5.22 6.14 -24.21
N ASP A 684 -5.20 6.97 -23.19
CA ASP A 684 -4.97 8.41 -23.25
C ASP A 684 -4.18 8.84 -22.00
N SER A 685 -3.84 10.10 -21.91
CA SER A 685 -3.03 10.61 -20.80
C SER A 685 -3.70 11.74 -20.02
N VAL A 686 -3.18 11.96 -18.82
CA VAL A 686 -3.51 13.10 -17.95
C VAL A 686 -2.27 13.48 -17.16
N ASP A 687 -2.10 14.75 -16.88
CA ASP A 687 -1.09 15.22 -15.95
C ASP A 687 -1.72 15.45 -14.56
N TYR A 688 -1.02 15.02 -13.52
CA TYR A 688 -1.40 15.28 -12.13
C TYR A 688 -0.43 16.26 -11.51
N THR A 689 -0.95 17.32 -10.92
CA THR A 689 -0.16 18.30 -10.17
C THR A 689 -0.56 18.28 -8.70
N GLY A 690 0.40 18.52 -7.83
CA GLY A 690 0.21 18.64 -6.41
C GLY A 690 1.05 19.76 -5.83
N SER A 691 0.54 20.45 -4.82
CA SER A 691 1.29 21.46 -4.08
C SER A 691 0.83 21.51 -2.63
N GLY A 692 1.61 22.10 -1.75
CA GLY A 692 1.17 22.24 -0.37
C GLY A 692 2.25 22.70 0.58
N VAL A 693 1.81 23.00 1.81
CA VAL A 693 2.66 23.36 2.93
C VAL A 693 2.77 22.18 3.88
N GLU A 694 3.96 21.92 4.37
CA GLU A 694 4.27 20.84 5.32
C GLU A 694 5.05 21.39 6.52
N LEU A 695 4.71 20.89 7.72
CA LEU A 695 5.47 21.08 8.96
C LEU A 695 5.79 19.71 9.53
N ASP A 696 7.02 19.45 9.88
CA ASP A 696 7.48 18.29 10.65
C ASP A 696 8.26 18.80 11.88
N LEU A 697 7.90 18.35 13.07
CA LEU A 697 8.46 18.82 14.32
C LEU A 697 8.73 17.67 15.27
N THR A 698 9.92 17.62 15.82
CA THR A 698 10.30 16.70 16.89
C THR A 698 10.93 17.49 18.05
N MET A 699 10.50 17.20 19.27
CA MET A 699 11.01 17.84 20.50
C MET A 699 11.40 16.78 21.51
N ASN A 700 12.61 16.90 22.05
CA ASN A 700 13.10 16.11 23.18
C ASN A 700 13.45 17.09 24.32
N LEU A 701 12.45 17.46 25.10
CA LEU A 701 12.58 18.47 26.16
C LEU A 701 13.09 17.84 27.45
N GLY A 702 14.38 17.91 27.66
CA GLY A 702 15.07 17.25 28.78
C GLY A 702 15.03 15.72 28.64
N LYS A 703 15.00 15.03 29.80
CA LYS A 703 14.88 13.56 29.86
C LYS A 703 13.43 13.08 29.94
N ASN A 704 12.51 14.00 30.07
CA ASN A 704 11.15 13.74 30.54
C ASN A 704 10.11 13.80 29.43
N LEU A 705 10.16 14.79 28.54
CA LEU A 705 9.10 15.03 27.56
C LEU A 705 9.64 14.88 26.14
N ARG A 706 9.00 14.01 25.40
CA ARG A 706 9.21 13.83 23.97
C ARG A 706 7.92 14.10 23.23
N LEU A 707 8.00 14.88 22.17
CA LEU A 707 6.88 15.24 21.33
C LEU A 707 7.28 15.06 19.87
N ARG A 708 6.36 14.58 19.08
CA ARG A 708 6.43 14.58 17.62
C ARG A 708 5.12 15.07 17.05
N GLY A 709 5.17 15.95 16.07
CA GLY A 709 3.97 16.44 15.39
C GLY A 709 4.24 16.74 13.92
N ASN A 710 3.20 16.65 13.12
CA ASN A 710 3.23 17.09 11.73
C ASN A 710 1.88 17.70 11.35
N ILE A 711 1.92 18.60 10.36
CA ILE A 711 0.75 19.21 9.73
C ILE A 711 1.05 19.34 8.24
N ALA A 712 0.08 19.06 7.40
CA ALA A 712 0.17 19.26 5.96
C ALA A 712 -1.17 19.74 5.38
N LYS A 713 -1.07 20.58 4.35
CA LYS A 713 -2.21 21.06 3.57
C LYS A 713 -1.95 20.80 2.08
N PRO A 714 -2.21 19.59 1.60
CA PRO A 714 -2.04 19.24 0.19
C PRO A 714 -3.15 19.83 -0.68
N LYS A 715 -2.80 20.17 -1.90
CA LYS A 715 -3.73 20.51 -2.98
C LYS A 715 -3.31 19.74 -4.21
N THR A 716 -4.23 19.03 -4.87
CA THR A 716 -3.94 18.26 -6.08
C THR A 716 -4.92 18.63 -7.19
N GLN A 717 -4.47 18.54 -8.43
CA GLN A 717 -5.28 18.84 -9.61
C GLN A 717 -4.86 17.96 -10.78
N GLN A 718 -5.79 17.71 -11.69
CA GLN A 718 -5.49 17.14 -13.01
C GLN A 718 -5.38 18.26 -14.05
N GLN A 719 -4.48 18.09 -14.99
CA GLN A 719 -4.22 19.00 -16.09
C GLN A 719 -3.96 18.20 -17.38
N ASN A 720 -3.97 18.86 -18.52
CA ASN A 720 -3.73 18.23 -19.83
C ASN A 720 -4.51 16.93 -19.99
N THR A 721 -5.82 17.03 -19.75
CA THR A 721 -6.70 15.86 -19.66
C THR A 721 -7.11 15.37 -21.04
N VAL A 722 -6.93 14.08 -21.29
CA VAL A 722 -7.33 13.35 -22.51
C VAL A 722 -6.98 14.06 -23.81
N PRO A 723 -5.71 14.47 -24.00
CA PRO A 723 -5.31 15.22 -25.20
C PRO A 723 -5.55 14.44 -26.50
N GLY A 724 -5.36 13.12 -26.47
CA GLY A 724 -5.64 12.25 -27.62
C GLY A 724 -7.12 12.25 -28.01
N LEU A 725 -8.02 12.09 -27.02
CA LEU A 725 -9.47 12.13 -27.29
C LEU A 725 -9.92 13.51 -27.77
N ARG A 726 -9.40 14.59 -27.19
CA ARG A 726 -9.71 15.96 -27.63
C ARG A 726 -9.32 16.18 -29.09
N ALA A 727 -8.13 15.78 -29.47
CA ALA A 727 -7.63 15.89 -30.85
C ALA A 727 -8.44 14.99 -31.80
N TYR A 728 -8.71 13.76 -31.39
CA TYR A 728 -9.49 12.81 -32.20
C TYR A 728 -10.94 13.30 -32.42
N TYR A 729 -11.58 13.74 -31.33
CA TYR A 729 -12.93 14.28 -31.37
C TYR A 729 -12.99 15.53 -32.26
N ALA A 730 -12.08 16.47 -32.10
CA ALA A 730 -12.01 17.68 -32.93
C ALA A 730 -11.84 17.34 -34.43
N LYS A 731 -11.08 16.30 -34.77
CA LYS A 731 -10.84 15.88 -36.14
C LYS A 731 -12.07 15.30 -36.83
N TYR A 732 -12.93 14.59 -36.10
CA TYR A 732 -14.01 13.80 -36.71
C TYR A 732 -15.43 14.22 -36.33
N ILE A 733 -15.62 15.12 -35.36
CA ILE A 733 -16.93 15.46 -34.82
C ILE A 733 -17.89 16.06 -35.86
N ASP A 734 -17.41 16.88 -36.77
CA ASP A 734 -18.25 17.52 -37.81
C ASP A 734 -18.83 16.47 -38.77
N GLN A 735 -18.02 15.48 -39.16
CA GLN A 735 -18.47 14.35 -39.95
C GLN A 735 -19.55 13.53 -39.22
N TRP A 736 -19.35 13.27 -37.95
CA TRP A 736 -20.28 12.50 -37.12
C TRP A 736 -21.60 13.24 -36.89
N ARG A 737 -21.52 14.54 -36.60
CA ARG A 737 -22.70 15.41 -36.45
C ARG A 737 -23.50 15.52 -37.75
N ALA A 738 -22.84 15.69 -38.87
CA ALA A 738 -23.52 15.71 -40.19
C ALA A 738 -24.28 14.40 -40.43
N ALA A 739 -23.68 13.24 -40.18
CA ALA A 739 -24.32 11.95 -40.30
C ALA A 739 -25.46 11.72 -39.27
N ALA A 740 -25.34 12.26 -38.07
CA ALA A 740 -26.39 12.23 -37.05
C ALA A 740 -27.56 13.17 -37.38
N ALA A 741 -27.32 14.24 -38.10
CA ALA A 741 -28.34 15.21 -38.56
C ALA A 741 -29.06 14.74 -39.84
N ASP A 742 -28.49 13.82 -40.61
CA ASP A 742 -29.08 13.31 -41.83
C ASP A 742 -30.34 12.47 -41.53
N PRO A 743 -31.54 12.92 -41.95
CA PRO A 743 -32.76 12.19 -41.70
C PRO A 743 -32.84 10.84 -42.44
N THR A 744 -32.04 10.67 -43.50
CA THR A 744 -31.98 9.42 -44.28
C THR A 744 -31.04 8.37 -43.65
N ASN A 745 -30.21 8.75 -42.69
CA ASN A 745 -29.30 7.84 -42.02
C ASN A 745 -30.05 6.96 -41.01
N PRO A 746 -30.14 5.64 -41.20
CA PRO A 746 -30.84 4.75 -40.27
C PRO A 746 -30.18 4.67 -38.89
N ASN A 747 -28.88 4.99 -38.81
CA ASN A 747 -28.08 4.88 -37.59
C ASN A 747 -27.95 6.22 -36.82
N ARG A 748 -28.64 7.29 -37.22
CA ARG A 748 -28.53 8.64 -36.64
C ARG A 748 -28.71 8.66 -35.10
N THR A 749 -29.64 7.89 -34.58
CA THR A 749 -29.92 7.83 -33.13
C THR A 749 -28.74 7.21 -32.37
N GLN A 750 -28.16 6.15 -32.92
CA GLN A 750 -26.98 5.50 -32.32
C GLN A 750 -25.77 6.44 -32.37
N ILE A 751 -25.55 7.13 -33.48
CA ILE A 751 -24.45 8.09 -33.61
C ILE A 751 -24.60 9.22 -32.58
N ASN A 752 -25.79 9.79 -32.42
CA ASN A 752 -26.05 10.80 -31.38
C ASN A 752 -25.79 10.27 -29.97
N THR A 753 -26.20 9.03 -29.66
CA THR A 753 -25.95 8.40 -28.39
C THR A 753 -24.45 8.29 -28.13
N ASP A 754 -23.69 7.86 -29.10
CA ASP A 754 -22.24 7.69 -28.98
C ASP A 754 -21.51 9.06 -28.89
N ILE A 755 -21.94 10.08 -29.65
CA ILE A 755 -21.45 11.47 -29.49
C ILE A 755 -21.70 11.97 -28.05
N ASN A 756 -22.89 11.76 -27.52
CA ASN A 756 -23.22 12.15 -26.13
C ASN A 756 -22.37 11.41 -25.08
N ALA A 757 -22.09 10.13 -25.32
CA ALA A 757 -21.18 9.35 -24.44
C ALA A 757 -19.76 9.94 -24.45
N LEU A 758 -19.24 10.33 -25.63
CA LEU A 758 -17.93 10.99 -25.73
C LEU A 758 -17.93 12.39 -25.11
N ASN A 759 -18.99 13.17 -25.31
CA ASN A 759 -19.16 14.47 -24.65
C ASN A 759 -19.14 14.32 -23.12
N THR A 760 -19.73 13.26 -22.58
CA THR A 760 -19.69 12.96 -21.14
C THR A 760 -18.26 12.68 -20.69
N VAL A 761 -17.48 11.92 -21.45
CA VAL A 761 -16.06 11.69 -21.12
C VAL A 761 -15.30 13.01 -21.13
N LEU A 762 -15.46 13.83 -22.18
CA LEU A 762 -14.80 15.13 -22.31
C LEU A 762 -15.20 16.13 -21.23
N SER A 763 -16.47 16.12 -20.80
CA SER A 763 -16.96 16.98 -19.73
C SER A 763 -16.47 16.55 -18.34
N ASN A 764 -16.20 15.26 -18.14
CA ASN A 764 -15.65 14.74 -16.89
C ASN A 764 -14.12 14.87 -16.83
N ALA A 765 -13.46 15.02 -17.95
CA ALA A 765 -12.02 15.21 -18.08
C ALA A 765 -11.66 16.71 -18.06
N ASN A 766 -12.03 17.41 -16.99
CA ASN A 766 -11.84 18.86 -16.89
C ASN A 766 -10.51 19.24 -16.26
N GLU A 767 -9.89 20.28 -16.81
CA GLU A 767 -8.68 20.92 -16.30
C GLU A 767 -8.89 21.46 -14.88
N GLY A 768 -7.91 21.31 -14.00
CA GLY A 768 -7.95 21.84 -12.63
C GLY A 768 -8.83 21.06 -11.64
N ARG A 769 -9.43 19.95 -12.06
CA ARG A 769 -10.21 19.11 -11.16
C ARG A 769 -9.32 18.50 -10.07
N VAL A 770 -9.79 18.58 -8.82
CA VAL A 770 -9.09 17.99 -7.66
C VAL A 770 -9.11 16.46 -7.74
N LEU A 771 -7.99 15.84 -7.41
CA LEU A 771 -7.91 14.37 -7.37
C LEU A 771 -8.70 13.80 -6.19
N ASN A 772 -9.37 12.68 -6.44
CA ASN A 772 -10.10 11.98 -5.38
C ASN A 772 -9.14 11.51 -4.27
N ASN A 773 -9.66 11.47 -3.06
CA ASN A 773 -8.97 11.09 -1.83
C ASN A 773 -7.88 12.07 -1.36
N THR A 774 -7.78 13.27 -1.93
CA THR A 774 -6.94 14.33 -1.40
C THR A 774 -7.66 15.02 -0.23
N PRO A 775 -7.12 14.96 1.00
CA PRO A 775 -7.69 15.66 2.14
C PRO A 775 -7.37 17.16 2.09
N ASP A 776 -8.26 17.99 2.63
CA ASP A 776 -8.02 19.43 2.75
C ASP A 776 -6.82 19.75 3.66
N TYR A 777 -6.60 18.92 4.68
CA TYR A 777 -5.45 18.97 5.59
C TYR A 777 -5.28 17.64 6.32
N THR A 778 -4.07 17.36 6.78
CA THR A 778 -3.75 16.23 7.66
C THR A 778 -2.84 16.70 8.77
N GLY A 779 -2.84 15.99 9.88
CA GLY A 779 -1.88 16.25 10.93
C GLY A 779 -1.93 15.21 12.02
N SER A 780 -0.87 15.19 12.81
CA SER A 780 -0.81 14.38 14.02
C SER A 780 0.11 14.99 15.04
N VAL A 781 -0.13 14.66 16.29
CA VAL A 781 0.77 14.91 17.41
C VAL A 781 0.79 13.70 18.32
N PHE A 782 1.96 13.30 18.77
CA PHE A 782 2.17 12.29 19.80
C PHE A 782 3.17 12.79 20.81
N GLY A 783 2.90 12.57 22.08
CA GLY A 783 3.80 12.94 23.16
C GLY A 783 3.88 11.88 24.23
N MET A 784 5.06 11.77 24.87
CA MET A 784 5.33 10.88 26.00
C MET A 784 6.05 11.65 27.09
N TYR A 785 5.51 11.62 28.29
CA TYR A 785 6.15 12.18 29.48
C TYR A 785 6.62 11.06 30.41
N THR A 786 7.86 11.08 30.80
CA THR A 786 8.48 10.14 31.75
C THR A 786 8.63 10.82 33.11
N PHE A 787 7.99 10.31 34.14
CA PHE A 787 8.07 10.82 35.49
C PHE A 787 9.42 10.49 36.13
N THR A 788 10.00 11.48 36.79
CA THR A 788 11.29 11.36 37.49
C THR A 788 11.17 11.51 39.00
N SER A 789 9.99 11.95 39.49
CA SER A 789 9.73 12.08 40.92
C SER A 789 9.72 10.71 41.63
N THR A 790 10.01 10.70 42.94
CA THR A 790 10.24 9.47 43.73
C THR A 790 9.07 8.51 43.66
N PHE A 791 7.83 8.97 43.76
CA PHE A 791 6.62 8.13 43.79
C PHE A 791 6.24 7.60 42.37
N LEU A 792 6.36 8.43 41.34
CA LEU A 792 5.97 8.08 39.96
C LEU A 792 7.19 7.70 39.11
N ARG A 793 8.37 7.57 39.72
CA ARG A 793 9.61 7.28 38.97
C ARG A 793 9.42 6.07 38.05
N ARG A 794 9.77 6.24 36.76
CA ARG A 794 9.64 5.23 35.67
C ARG A 794 8.24 5.05 35.12
N LEU A 795 7.23 5.77 35.62
CA LEU A 795 5.95 5.87 34.94
C LEU A 795 6.12 6.73 33.69
N ARG A 796 5.56 6.28 32.58
CA ARG A 796 5.45 7.01 31.32
C ARG A 796 3.98 7.19 31.02
N LEU A 797 3.56 8.41 30.71
CA LEU A 797 2.21 8.72 30.25
C LEU A 797 2.31 9.52 28.98
N GLY A 798 1.53 9.15 28.00
CA GLY A 798 1.52 9.81 26.71
C GLY A 798 0.28 9.51 25.92
N GLY A 799 0.25 10.00 24.74
CA GLY A 799 -0.83 9.77 23.79
C GLY A 799 -0.63 10.58 22.53
N GLY A 800 -1.48 10.34 21.59
CA GLY A 800 -1.46 11.01 20.32
C GLY A 800 -2.84 11.29 19.78
N VAL A 801 -2.90 12.30 18.91
CA VAL A 801 -4.08 12.62 18.13
C VAL A 801 -3.64 12.70 16.66
N ALA A 802 -4.37 12.01 15.80
CA ALA A 802 -4.23 12.10 14.35
C ALA A 802 -5.56 12.57 13.77
N TRP A 803 -5.51 13.54 12.88
CA TRP A 803 -6.70 14.13 12.27
C TRP A 803 -6.54 14.27 10.76
N GLN A 804 -7.65 14.11 10.08
CA GLN A 804 -7.76 14.29 8.64
C GLN A 804 -8.98 15.13 8.34
N GLY A 805 -8.79 16.18 7.55
CA GLY A 805 -9.88 17.02 7.03
C GLY A 805 -10.75 16.31 6.01
N PRO A 806 -11.82 16.94 5.59
CA PRO A 806 -12.64 16.43 4.49
C PRO A 806 -11.77 16.17 3.26
N ARG A 807 -12.09 15.11 2.51
CA ARG A 807 -11.40 14.81 1.25
C ARG A 807 -12.39 14.72 0.11
N VAL A 808 -11.97 15.12 -1.07
CA VAL A 808 -12.79 14.97 -2.27
C VAL A 808 -12.93 13.48 -2.57
N ILE A 809 -14.17 13.00 -2.72
CA ILE A 809 -14.49 11.61 -3.03
C ILE A 809 -15.22 11.44 -4.36
N GLY A 810 -15.65 12.52 -4.96
CA GLY A 810 -16.33 12.60 -6.23
C GLY A 810 -16.79 14.01 -6.54
N ASN A 811 -17.61 14.15 -7.56
CA ASN A 811 -18.22 15.41 -7.97
C ASN A 811 -19.65 15.16 -8.46
N GLU A 812 -20.45 16.20 -8.52
CA GLU A 812 -21.78 16.15 -9.10
C GLU A 812 -21.76 15.76 -10.59
N VAL A 813 -22.81 15.11 -11.05
CA VAL A 813 -22.99 14.76 -12.48
C VAL A 813 -22.99 16.03 -13.31
N ASN A 814 -22.16 16.05 -14.35
CA ASN A 814 -21.99 17.17 -15.28
C ASN A 814 -21.54 18.51 -14.62
N ARG A 815 -21.07 18.45 -13.37
CA ARG A 815 -20.53 19.58 -12.62
C ARG A 815 -19.19 19.21 -11.98
N SER A 816 -18.16 19.21 -12.76
CA SER A 816 -16.83 18.65 -12.41
C SER A 816 -16.14 19.38 -11.25
N TYR A 817 -16.58 20.59 -10.89
CA TYR A 817 -16.02 21.40 -9.81
C TYR A 817 -16.91 21.45 -8.55
N ASP A 818 -18.12 20.91 -8.62
CA ASP A 818 -18.99 20.75 -7.46
C ASP A 818 -18.61 19.46 -6.73
N TYR A 819 -17.63 19.59 -5.84
CA TYR A 819 -17.03 18.44 -5.16
C TYR A 819 -17.88 17.89 -4.05
N ILE A 820 -18.03 16.58 -4.03
CA ILE A 820 -18.56 15.84 -2.90
C ILE A 820 -17.40 15.43 -2.02
N LYS A 821 -17.48 15.78 -0.74
CA LYS A 821 -16.42 15.51 0.24
C LYS A 821 -16.88 14.50 1.29
N SER A 822 -15.93 13.71 1.81
CA SER A 822 -16.12 12.93 3.04
C SER A 822 -16.20 13.86 4.25
N LYS A 823 -16.65 13.36 5.39
CA LYS A 823 -16.48 14.05 6.68
C LYS A 823 -15.01 14.02 7.11
N SER A 824 -14.60 14.96 7.95
CA SER A 824 -13.33 14.89 8.68
C SER A 824 -13.42 13.82 9.76
N TYR A 825 -12.27 13.27 10.15
CA TYR A 825 -12.21 12.38 11.32
C TYR A 825 -10.97 12.64 12.17
N THR A 826 -11.09 12.28 13.46
CA THR A 826 -10.00 12.41 14.42
C THR A 826 -9.91 11.13 15.24
N LEU A 827 -8.71 10.61 15.38
CA LEU A 827 -8.40 9.45 16.19
C LEU A 827 -7.50 9.89 17.34
N ALA A 828 -7.93 9.64 18.57
CA ALA A 828 -7.14 9.89 19.78
C ALA A 828 -6.65 8.57 20.35
N ASN A 829 -5.40 8.52 20.79
CA ASN A 829 -4.75 7.36 21.38
C ASN A 829 -4.14 7.73 22.73
N LEU A 830 -4.13 6.78 23.66
CA LEU A 830 -3.49 6.90 24.97
C LEU A 830 -2.44 5.81 25.14
N SER A 831 -1.31 6.16 25.77
CA SER A 831 -0.26 5.21 26.11
C SER A 831 0.18 5.45 27.56
N ALA A 832 0.29 4.37 28.34
CA ALA A 832 0.82 4.38 29.69
C ALA A 832 1.84 3.25 29.82
N GLY A 833 3.02 3.53 30.34
CA GLY A 833 4.08 2.55 30.52
C GLY A 833 4.71 2.63 31.90
N TYR A 834 5.11 1.48 32.43
CA TYR A 834 5.85 1.40 33.67
C TYR A 834 7.02 0.42 33.53
N SER A 835 8.23 0.88 33.90
CA SER A 835 9.43 0.07 33.83
C SER A 835 9.79 -0.41 35.25
N LEU A 836 9.86 -1.71 35.45
CA LEU A 836 10.27 -2.33 36.69
C LEU A 836 11.47 -3.26 36.48
N LYS A 837 12.13 -3.66 37.58
CA LYS A 837 13.14 -4.71 37.53
C LYS A 837 12.51 -6.06 37.90
N LEU A 838 12.73 -7.03 37.02
CA LEU A 838 12.35 -8.42 37.26
C LEU A 838 13.59 -9.28 37.06
N PHE A 839 14.01 -10.04 38.07
CA PHE A 839 15.26 -10.82 38.04
C PHE A 839 16.49 -9.98 37.63
N ASP A 840 16.66 -8.78 38.19
CA ASP A 840 17.72 -7.81 37.88
C ASP A 840 17.74 -7.29 36.43
N ARG A 841 16.76 -7.62 35.65
CA ARG A 841 16.58 -7.17 34.28
C ARG A 841 15.41 -6.21 34.16
N ASN A 842 15.42 -5.41 33.11
CA ASN A 842 14.32 -4.47 32.85
C ASN A 842 13.10 -5.19 32.28
N PHE A 843 11.97 -4.99 32.93
CA PHE A 843 10.66 -5.39 32.40
C PHE A 843 9.81 -4.15 32.22
N ASP A 844 9.35 -3.91 31.01
CA ASP A 844 8.45 -2.81 30.65
C ASP A 844 7.05 -3.33 30.46
N LEU A 845 6.12 -2.80 31.21
CA LEU A 845 4.69 -2.99 31.01
C LEU A 845 4.12 -1.75 30.32
N GLN A 846 3.35 -1.93 29.27
CA GLN A 846 2.75 -0.83 28.50
C GLN A 846 1.29 -1.13 28.19
N LEU A 847 0.42 -0.16 28.47
CA LEU A 847 -0.98 -0.13 28.13
C LEU A 847 -1.18 0.90 27.01
N ASN A 848 -1.79 0.49 25.90
CA ASN A 848 -2.17 1.38 24.81
C ASN A 848 -3.67 1.30 24.58
N VAL A 849 -4.30 2.44 24.36
CA VAL A 849 -5.70 2.53 23.96
C VAL A 849 -5.76 3.28 22.63
N SER A 850 -6.07 2.58 21.57
CA SER A 850 -6.33 3.19 20.25
C SER A 850 -7.80 3.53 20.09
N ASN A 851 -8.08 4.59 19.33
CA ASN A 851 -9.39 5.19 19.16
C ASN A 851 -10.10 5.40 20.53
N LEU A 852 -9.44 6.13 21.42
CA LEU A 852 -9.88 6.39 22.81
C LEU A 852 -11.31 6.88 22.88
N LEU A 853 -11.72 7.74 21.95
CA LEU A 853 -13.05 8.35 21.88
C LEU A 853 -14.10 7.41 21.28
N ASN A 854 -13.68 6.24 20.79
CA ASN A 854 -14.52 5.27 20.09
C ASN A 854 -15.31 5.89 18.93
N SER A 855 -14.64 6.78 18.18
CA SER A 855 -15.22 7.38 16.98
C SER A 855 -15.64 6.31 15.98
N ASP A 856 -16.89 6.33 15.54
CA ASP A 856 -17.51 5.29 14.73
C ASP A 856 -18.27 5.84 13.51
N ASP A 857 -18.12 7.11 13.23
CA ASP A 857 -18.69 7.72 12.04
C ASP A 857 -18.17 7.05 10.76
N PRO A 858 -19.06 6.76 9.79
CA PRO A 858 -18.65 6.17 8.52
C PRO A 858 -17.78 7.14 7.73
N ILE A 859 -16.68 6.61 7.18
CA ILE A 859 -15.77 7.35 6.31
C ILE A 859 -16.09 7.00 4.86
N TYR A 860 -16.62 7.95 4.12
CA TYR A 860 -16.91 7.77 2.70
C TYR A 860 -15.65 7.95 1.87
N ASN A 861 -15.45 7.09 0.86
CA ASN A 861 -14.29 7.13 -0.04
C ASN A 861 -14.64 7.05 -1.52
N GLY A 862 -15.92 7.07 -1.87
CA GLY A 862 -16.40 7.06 -3.23
C GLY A 862 -17.84 7.53 -3.35
N THR A 863 -18.25 7.76 -4.59
CA THR A 863 -19.59 8.22 -4.94
C THR A 863 -20.23 7.32 -6.00
N THR A 864 -21.56 7.39 -6.12
CA THR A 864 -22.32 6.84 -7.23
C THR A 864 -23.26 7.89 -7.79
N ALA A 865 -23.42 7.94 -9.11
CA ALA A 865 -24.36 8.83 -9.76
C ALA A 865 -25.67 8.11 -10.04
N ILE A 866 -26.79 8.77 -9.75
CA ILE A 866 -28.13 8.26 -10.00
C ILE A 866 -28.96 9.39 -10.64
N GLY A 867 -29.30 9.24 -11.90
CA GLY A 867 -29.85 10.32 -12.68
C GLY A 867 -28.88 11.49 -12.79
N THR A 868 -29.29 12.67 -12.34
CA THR A 868 -28.50 13.91 -12.34
C THR A 868 -27.82 14.21 -11.01
N THR A 869 -27.96 13.36 -10.02
CA THR A 869 -27.44 13.59 -8.65
C THR A 869 -26.38 12.55 -8.29
N THR A 870 -25.34 12.99 -7.62
CA THR A 870 -24.25 12.13 -7.14
C THR A 870 -24.33 11.96 -5.63
N TYR A 871 -24.13 10.74 -5.15
CA TYR A 871 -24.26 10.35 -3.76
C TYR A 871 -22.99 9.74 -3.21
N ARG A 872 -22.75 9.90 -1.90
CA ARG A 872 -21.74 9.14 -1.18
C ARG A 872 -22.16 7.67 -1.13
N ALA A 873 -21.40 6.77 -1.74
CA ALA A 873 -21.83 5.40 -1.94
C ALA A 873 -20.89 4.33 -1.39
N SER A 874 -19.61 4.63 -1.25
CA SER A 874 -18.63 3.70 -0.69
C SER A 874 -18.20 4.19 0.68
N LEU A 875 -18.28 3.35 1.68
CA LEU A 875 -17.93 3.71 3.05
C LEU A 875 -17.15 2.59 3.75
N TYR A 876 -16.38 2.95 4.75
CA TYR A 876 -15.80 2.06 5.75
C TYR A 876 -15.86 2.73 7.13
N TYR A 877 -15.66 1.93 8.17
CA TYR A 877 -15.65 2.43 9.54
C TYR A 877 -14.23 2.46 10.10
N PRO A 878 -13.88 3.45 10.93
CA PRO A 878 -12.68 3.38 11.74
C PRO A 878 -12.67 2.12 12.61
N ASP A 879 -11.48 1.63 12.94
CA ASP A 879 -11.38 0.54 13.91
C ASP A 879 -11.99 0.96 15.25
N ALA A 880 -12.70 0.05 15.90
CA ALA A 880 -13.28 0.27 17.21
C ALA A 880 -12.17 0.57 18.25
N ARG A 881 -12.57 1.17 19.38
CA ARG A 881 -11.63 1.38 20.49
C ARG A 881 -11.04 0.05 20.91
N LYS A 882 -9.71 -0.03 20.91
CA LYS A 882 -8.95 -1.22 21.28
C LYS A 882 -8.01 -0.92 22.43
N THR A 883 -8.06 -1.75 23.47
CA THR A 883 -7.13 -1.68 24.59
C THR A 883 -6.13 -2.80 24.48
N GLN A 884 -4.85 -2.49 24.56
CA GLN A 884 -3.74 -3.42 24.37
C GLN A 884 -2.79 -3.36 25.56
N LEU A 885 -2.45 -4.51 26.09
CA LEU A 885 -1.44 -4.70 27.13
C LEU A 885 -0.22 -5.39 26.55
N MET A 886 0.96 -4.81 26.76
CA MET A 886 2.25 -5.32 26.26
C MET A 886 3.24 -5.44 27.42
N GLY A 887 3.90 -6.58 27.51
CA GLY A 887 5.02 -6.83 28.42
C GLY A 887 6.29 -7.10 27.62
N THR A 888 7.37 -6.39 27.95
CA THR A 888 8.68 -6.55 27.28
C THR A 888 9.76 -6.79 28.34
N TYR A 889 10.40 -7.94 28.27
CA TYR A 889 11.53 -8.33 29.14
C TYR A 889 12.83 -8.18 28.35
N ARG A 890 13.82 -7.44 28.95
CA ARG A 890 15.14 -7.23 28.35
C ARG A 890 16.23 -7.87 29.18
N PHE A 891 17.08 -8.69 28.54
CA PHE A 891 18.12 -9.47 29.15
C PHE A 891 19.45 -9.43 28.41
#